data_fd8d054e650c293e829ee6e81e08886e
#
_entry.id   fd8d054e650c293e829ee6e81e08886e
#
_cell.length_a   1.000
_cell.length_b   1.000
_cell.length_c   1.000
_cell.angle_alpha   90.00
_cell.angle_beta   90.00
_cell.angle_gamma   90.00
#
_symmetry.space_group_name_H-M   'P 1'
#
loop_
_entity.id
_entity.type
_entity.pdbx_description
1 polymer ?
#
loop_
_entity_poly.entity_id
_entity_poly.type
_entity_poly.pdbx_seq_one_letter_code
_entity_poly.pdbx_strand_id
1 'polypeptide(L)'
;MSLNGIASSALSALQTNSTALRVVSNNVANLNTQGYARRVVNQQTLSNGGVLGGVSVSDIQRVVDKFLDAEQLSAQSSSSRYEAQSTVFSQLNGLLGQPGDSTSLTSQLNSVSSALGQAALAPAASANQLGALNSFQNLSSTISNLSNQVSGLRDQVDQQVGTSISGINALIKQVYDLNAQVKSAQIGGDNSSALLDQRDVALQNLSQLVGVRTNEQSDGRISVMTEDGISLVGDSYAQLSYTPGSNNGTYGAITSQDINPASGTAIAPAQNFESHLGSGKLKGFIDMRDGTLSGLGQEIGNLARNTALAYNTQHNANTSFPPPTSLTGRNTGLVSADALNFSGKTTVAVADSSGNLVSRVDIDFGAHTIAVDGAAPAAFTNTVGGLATALNGALGSNGTASFANGVLSVSASGGNGVVVQDDASTPSSRGGSGFAQFFGLNDLFRSASSSILATGLSGSDASGLASGSQISLQLKGPNGDIARTAAVNITAGMTIANVVTALNTAMGGSMNFSLAADGSLTQTPSAALANYSLNVTGDTTQRGGTGMSFTQLFGVGTNQMALQASNFAVNGAIAAAPQNLAFAKSQIGSSTVAGDAIIGHGDNTGALALQNVGSTSQSFSKAGGMSAEVASLSDYAAAFYQDVATRGAAATANQTAQSDRLQEAQTRQSATSGVNLDEELTHMMTYQQAYSAGARMLTVVQQLFDTLLQIQ
;
A
#
# COMPACT_ATOMS: atom_id res chain seq x y z
N MET A 1 -77.07 -14.85 -25.59
CA MET A 1 -75.79 -14.53 -26.22
C MET A 1 -75.92 -14.74 -27.72
N SER A 2 -75.53 -13.80 -28.54
CA SER A 2 -75.53 -13.99 -30.01
C SER A 2 -74.37 -14.95 -30.39
N LEU A 3 -74.54 -15.75 -31.44
CA LEU A 3 -73.48 -16.62 -31.98
C LEU A 3 -72.15 -15.88 -32.22
N ASN A 4 -72.26 -14.64 -32.67
CA ASN A 4 -71.07 -13.76 -32.80
C ASN A 4 -70.41 -13.47 -31.45
N GLY A 5 -71.11 -13.35 -30.34
CA GLY A 5 -70.54 -13.16 -29.01
C GLY A 5 -69.81 -14.41 -28.51
N ILE A 6 -70.28 -15.60 -28.83
CA ILE A 6 -69.65 -16.87 -28.49
C ILE A 6 -68.34 -17.01 -29.35
N ALA A 7 -68.45 -16.71 -30.63
CA ALA A 7 -67.27 -16.72 -31.54
C ALA A 7 -66.17 -15.76 -31.11
N SER A 8 -66.54 -14.54 -30.75
CA SER A 8 -65.52 -13.52 -30.28
C SER A 8 -64.89 -13.92 -28.96
N SER A 9 -65.68 -14.50 -28.01
CA SER A 9 -65.13 -15.00 -26.75
C SER A 9 -64.22 -16.22 -26.95
N ALA A 10 -64.55 -17.14 -27.85
CA ALA A 10 -63.67 -18.26 -28.18
C ALA A 10 -62.36 -17.82 -28.87
N LEU A 11 -62.39 -16.85 -29.79
CA LEU A 11 -61.26 -16.32 -30.47
C LEU A 11 -60.32 -15.56 -29.49
N SER A 12 -60.90 -14.74 -28.62
CA SER A 12 -60.14 -14.02 -27.59
C SER A 12 -59.47 -14.99 -26.61
N ALA A 13 -60.14 -16.08 -26.21
CA ALA A 13 -59.56 -17.11 -25.36
C ALA A 13 -58.38 -17.83 -26.07
N LEU A 14 -58.51 -18.15 -27.36
CA LEU A 14 -57.44 -18.77 -28.15
C LEU A 14 -56.20 -17.85 -28.23
N GLN A 15 -56.39 -16.57 -28.52
CA GLN A 15 -55.28 -15.59 -28.58
C GLN A 15 -54.60 -15.43 -27.24
N THR A 16 -55.35 -15.32 -26.16
CA THR A 16 -54.81 -15.17 -24.80
C THR A 16 -54.04 -16.41 -24.36
N ASN A 17 -54.60 -17.62 -24.58
CA ASN A 17 -53.92 -18.86 -24.22
C ASN A 17 -52.68 -19.14 -25.10
N SER A 18 -52.70 -18.75 -26.39
CA SER A 18 -51.52 -18.84 -27.25
C SER A 18 -50.40 -17.93 -26.75
N THR A 19 -50.71 -16.73 -26.29
CA THR A 19 -49.72 -15.82 -25.68
C THR A 19 -49.19 -16.38 -24.38
N ALA A 20 -50.06 -16.96 -23.53
CA ALA A 20 -49.66 -17.60 -22.26
C ALA A 20 -48.75 -18.81 -22.51
N LEU A 21 -49.07 -19.68 -23.47
CA LEU A 21 -48.21 -20.79 -23.86
C LEU A 21 -46.80 -20.33 -24.33
N ARG A 22 -46.75 -19.26 -25.12
CA ARG A 22 -45.49 -18.69 -25.55
C ARG A 22 -44.66 -18.15 -24.39
N VAL A 23 -45.27 -17.50 -23.39
CA VAL A 23 -44.60 -17.01 -22.19
C VAL A 23 -44.04 -18.14 -21.35
N VAL A 24 -44.86 -19.19 -21.08
CA VAL A 24 -44.43 -20.40 -20.35
C VAL A 24 -43.29 -21.11 -21.09
N SER A 25 -43.40 -21.27 -22.42
CA SER A 25 -42.31 -21.83 -23.22
C SER A 25 -41.04 -21.02 -23.14
N ASN A 26 -41.13 -19.68 -23.14
CA ASN A 26 -39.97 -18.79 -22.94
C ASN A 26 -39.37 -18.92 -21.53
N ASN A 27 -40.22 -19.05 -20.48
CA ASN A 27 -39.74 -19.28 -19.11
C ASN A 27 -38.94 -20.59 -19.05
N VAL A 28 -39.46 -21.69 -19.57
CA VAL A 28 -38.79 -23.00 -19.61
C VAL A 28 -37.48 -22.94 -20.40
N ALA A 29 -37.49 -22.29 -21.56
CA ALA A 29 -36.27 -22.14 -22.40
C ALA A 29 -35.16 -21.33 -21.71
N ASN A 30 -35.51 -20.39 -20.85
CA ASN A 30 -34.56 -19.50 -20.15
C ASN A 30 -34.36 -19.89 -18.68
N LEU A 31 -34.71 -21.08 -18.24
CA LEU A 31 -34.55 -21.59 -16.87
C LEU A 31 -33.12 -21.37 -16.32
N ASN A 32 -32.13 -21.58 -17.16
CA ASN A 32 -30.70 -21.45 -16.80
C ASN A 32 -30.05 -20.15 -17.34
N THR A 33 -30.81 -19.20 -17.83
CA THR A 33 -30.29 -17.93 -18.35
C THR A 33 -30.07 -16.95 -17.19
N GLN A 34 -28.83 -16.53 -16.97
CA GLN A 34 -28.49 -15.58 -15.90
C GLN A 34 -29.28 -14.27 -16.07
N GLY A 35 -29.88 -13.77 -14.98
CA GLY A 35 -30.65 -12.53 -14.97
C GLY A 35 -32.04 -12.62 -15.55
N TYR A 36 -32.48 -13.78 -16.03
CA TYR A 36 -33.83 -13.96 -16.50
C TYR A 36 -34.82 -14.04 -15.32
N ALA A 37 -35.77 -13.11 -15.29
CA ALA A 37 -36.89 -13.16 -14.33
C ALA A 37 -38.11 -13.84 -14.97
N ARG A 38 -38.73 -14.72 -14.20
CA ARG A 38 -39.97 -15.41 -14.57
C ARG A 38 -41.02 -14.39 -15.02
N ARG A 39 -41.76 -14.70 -16.09
CA ARG A 39 -42.83 -13.86 -16.65
C ARG A 39 -44.16 -14.51 -16.45
N VAL A 40 -45.18 -13.70 -16.09
CA VAL A 40 -46.55 -14.13 -15.90
C VAL A 40 -47.45 -13.28 -16.78
N VAL A 41 -48.45 -13.94 -17.39
CA VAL A 41 -49.47 -13.28 -18.21
C VAL A 41 -50.64 -12.84 -17.34
N ASN A 42 -50.83 -11.54 -17.21
CA ASN A 42 -52.04 -10.97 -16.59
C ASN A 42 -53.18 -10.92 -17.58
N GLN A 43 -54.34 -11.49 -17.20
CA GLN A 43 -55.52 -11.54 -18.04
C GLN A 43 -56.60 -10.62 -17.49
N GLN A 44 -57.32 -9.96 -18.39
CA GLN A 44 -58.48 -9.13 -18.04
C GLN A 44 -59.70 -9.48 -18.88
N THR A 45 -60.87 -9.29 -18.32
CA THR A 45 -62.13 -9.49 -19.06
C THR A 45 -62.32 -8.37 -20.08
N LEU A 46 -62.63 -8.75 -21.33
CA LEU A 46 -63.07 -7.85 -22.37
C LEU A 46 -64.54 -7.52 -22.16
N SER A 47 -64.86 -6.25 -21.92
CA SER A 47 -66.27 -5.76 -21.84
C SER A 47 -66.49 -4.71 -22.92
N ASN A 48 -67.50 -4.90 -23.74
CA ASN A 48 -67.93 -3.94 -24.75
C ASN A 48 -69.39 -3.51 -24.49
N GLY A 49 -69.59 -2.25 -24.06
CA GLY A 49 -70.88 -1.74 -23.72
C GLY A 49 -71.66 -2.49 -22.62
N GLY A 50 -70.94 -3.03 -21.62
CA GLY A 50 -71.51 -3.78 -20.48
C GLY A 50 -71.79 -5.27 -20.76
N VAL A 51 -71.47 -5.75 -21.95
CA VAL A 51 -71.54 -7.18 -22.30
C VAL A 51 -70.16 -7.80 -22.25
N LEU A 52 -70.04 -8.95 -21.53
CA LEU A 52 -68.74 -9.68 -21.47
C LEU A 52 -68.43 -10.25 -22.86
N GLY A 53 -67.35 -9.81 -23.48
CA GLY A 53 -66.89 -10.13 -24.84
C GLY A 53 -65.74 -11.11 -24.94
N GLY A 54 -65.25 -11.63 -23.79
CA GLY A 54 -64.08 -12.53 -23.76
C GLY A 54 -63.01 -12.14 -22.76
N VAL A 55 -61.80 -12.54 -23.05
CA VAL A 55 -60.59 -12.31 -22.24
C VAL A 55 -59.44 -11.73 -23.11
N SER A 56 -58.66 -10.81 -22.60
CA SER A 56 -57.45 -10.33 -23.26
C SER A 56 -56.24 -10.35 -22.30
N VAL A 57 -55.08 -10.38 -22.88
CA VAL A 57 -53.84 -10.14 -22.13
C VAL A 57 -53.75 -8.65 -21.82
N SER A 58 -53.74 -8.29 -20.54
CA SER A 58 -53.52 -6.90 -20.11
C SER A 58 -52.04 -6.52 -20.11
N ASP A 59 -51.20 -7.44 -19.64
CA ASP A 59 -49.75 -7.24 -19.51
C ASP A 59 -49.02 -8.58 -19.39
N ILE A 60 -47.71 -8.59 -19.69
CA ILE A 60 -46.76 -9.68 -19.39
C ILE A 60 -45.81 -9.14 -18.37
N GLN A 61 -46.02 -9.51 -17.11
CA GLN A 61 -45.28 -8.97 -15.98
C GLN A 61 -44.08 -9.86 -15.61
N ARG A 62 -42.94 -9.25 -15.28
CA ARG A 62 -41.80 -9.91 -14.64
C ARG A 62 -42.13 -10.12 -13.14
N VAL A 63 -41.81 -11.28 -12.62
CA VAL A 63 -41.89 -11.58 -11.19
C VAL A 63 -40.56 -11.21 -10.56
N VAL A 64 -40.49 -10.05 -9.92
CA VAL A 64 -39.26 -9.53 -9.26
C VAL A 64 -39.63 -8.96 -7.89
N ASP A 65 -38.73 -9.15 -6.93
CA ASP A 65 -38.78 -8.51 -5.62
C ASP A 65 -37.62 -7.52 -5.49
N LYS A 66 -37.93 -6.23 -5.55
CA LYS A 66 -36.94 -5.15 -5.52
C LYS A 66 -36.09 -5.13 -4.23
N PHE A 67 -36.67 -5.65 -3.12
CA PHE A 67 -35.94 -5.73 -1.86
C PHE A 67 -34.88 -6.84 -1.90
N LEU A 68 -35.26 -8.02 -2.43
CA LEU A 68 -34.30 -9.12 -2.63
C LEU A 68 -33.23 -8.77 -3.66
N ASP A 69 -33.58 -8.06 -4.74
CA ASP A 69 -32.61 -7.59 -5.71
C ASP A 69 -31.58 -6.63 -5.07
N ALA A 70 -32.03 -5.69 -4.24
CA ALA A 70 -31.16 -4.78 -3.52
C ALA A 70 -30.27 -5.52 -2.49
N GLU A 71 -30.81 -6.53 -1.80
CA GLU A 71 -30.04 -7.38 -0.88
C GLU A 71 -28.97 -8.17 -1.63
N GLN A 72 -29.29 -8.73 -2.80
CA GLN A 72 -28.33 -9.43 -3.64
C GLN A 72 -27.21 -8.52 -4.13
N LEU A 73 -27.51 -7.30 -4.61
CA LEU A 73 -26.48 -6.34 -5.04
C LEU A 73 -25.53 -5.98 -3.88
N SER A 74 -26.06 -5.76 -2.69
CA SER A 74 -25.29 -5.47 -1.48
C SER A 74 -24.41 -6.65 -1.05
N ALA A 75 -24.96 -7.87 -1.04
CA ALA A 75 -24.19 -9.08 -0.72
C ALA A 75 -23.11 -9.36 -1.76
N GLN A 76 -23.42 -9.14 -3.06
CA GLN A 76 -22.47 -9.30 -4.16
C GLN A 76 -21.27 -8.35 -4.01
N SER A 77 -21.52 -7.08 -3.73
CA SER A 77 -20.43 -6.09 -3.56
C SER A 77 -19.56 -6.39 -2.34
N SER A 78 -20.17 -6.79 -1.22
CA SER A 78 -19.45 -7.18 0.00
C SER A 78 -18.59 -8.43 -0.24
N SER A 79 -19.15 -9.48 -0.85
CA SER A 79 -18.41 -10.70 -1.20
C SER A 79 -17.23 -10.39 -2.12
N SER A 80 -17.43 -9.56 -3.14
CA SER A 80 -16.39 -9.20 -4.10
C SER A 80 -15.24 -8.36 -3.48
N ARG A 81 -15.54 -7.53 -2.48
CA ARG A 81 -14.50 -6.81 -1.71
C ARG A 81 -13.56 -7.77 -1.02
N TYR A 82 -14.12 -8.73 -0.26
CA TYR A 82 -13.30 -9.67 0.52
C TYR A 82 -12.64 -10.74 -0.37
N GLU A 83 -13.24 -11.11 -1.51
CA GLU A 83 -12.61 -11.93 -2.53
C GLU A 83 -11.32 -11.26 -3.07
N ALA A 84 -11.38 -9.98 -3.40
CA ALA A 84 -10.22 -9.22 -3.85
C ALA A 84 -9.11 -9.19 -2.78
N GLN A 85 -9.47 -8.94 -1.51
CA GLN A 85 -8.51 -8.95 -0.40
C GLN A 85 -7.89 -10.34 -0.19
N SER A 86 -8.70 -11.40 -0.13
CA SER A 86 -8.23 -12.79 0.06
C SER A 86 -7.31 -13.23 -1.08
N THR A 87 -7.59 -12.83 -2.32
CA THR A 87 -6.74 -13.11 -3.48
C THR A 87 -5.36 -12.47 -3.32
N VAL A 88 -5.29 -11.20 -2.92
CA VAL A 88 -4.02 -10.50 -2.71
C VAL A 88 -3.25 -11.10 -1.54
N PHE A 89 -3.92 -11.49 -0.43
CA PHE A 89 -3.27 -12.19 0.68
C PHE A 89 -2.73 -13.57 0.27
N SER A 90 -3.43 -14.30 -0.61
CA SER A 90 -2.94 -15.56 -1.14
C SER A 90 -1.66 -15.39 -1.95
N GLN A 91 -1.58 -14.34 -2.78
CA GLN A 91 -0.36 -13.97 -3.51
C GLN A 91 0.76 -13.57 -2.55
N LEU A 92 0.46 -12.75 -1.55
CA LEU A 92 1.41 -12.33 -0.52
C LEU A 92 1.99 -13.52 0.25
N ASN A 93 1.15 -14.47 0.68
CA ASN A 93 1.61 -15.68 1.36
C ASN A 93 2.53 -16.53 0.49
N GLY A 94 2.26 -16.58 -0.83
CA GLY A 94 3.14 -17.23 -1.79
C GLY A 94 4.52 -16.56 -1.91
N LEU A 95 4.59 -15.24 -1.76
CA LEU A 95 5.84 -14.47 -1.80
C LEU A 95 6.64 -14.59 -0.50
N LEU A 96 5.96 -14.61 0.65
CA LEU A 96 6.59 -14.66 1.97
C LEU A 96 7.21 -16.04 2.29
N GLY A 97 6.67 -17.12 1.74
CA GLY A 97 7.04 -18.49 2.11
C GLY A 97 6.64 -18.84 3.54
N GLN A 98 7.19 -19.92 4.07
CA GLN A 98 6.92 -20.39 5.45
C GLN A 98 7.99 -19.87 6.41
N PRO A 99 7.65 -19.54 7.67
CA PRO A 99 8.64 -19.08 8.67
C PRO A 99 9.80 -20.04 8.91
N GLY A 100 9.63 -21.34 8.66
CA GLY A 100 10.67 -22.37 8.78
C GLY A 100 11.53 -22.61 7.55
N ASP A 101 11.24 -21.96 6.44
CA ASP A 101 12.02 -22.09 5.21
C ASP A 101 13.42 -21.50 5.40
N SER A 102 14.43 -22.09 4.75
CA SER A 102 15.82 -21.61 4.82
C SER A 102 15.98 -20.17 4.31
N THR A 103 15.06 -19.71 3.48
CA THR A 103 15.02 -18.34 2.92
C THR A 103 14.21 -17.35 3.75
N SER A 104 13.58 -17.80 4.84
CA SER A 104 12.79 -16.92 5.72
C SER A 104 13.69 -15.94 6.47
N LEU A 105 13.14 -14.77 6.83
CA LEU A 105 13.86 -13.74 7.60
C LEU A 105 14.43 -14.30 8.93
N THR A 106 13.65 -15.09 9.65
CA THR A 106 14.07 -15.72 10.91
C THR A 106 15.23 -16.69 10.71
N SER A 107 15.19 -17.52 9.67
CA SER A 107 16.26 -18.45 9.33
C SER A 107 17.55 -17.72 8.90
N GLN A 108 17.42 -16.63 8.14
CA GLN A 108 18.57 -15.82 7.74
C GLN A 108 19.23 -15.10 8.92
N LEU A 109 18.45 -14.55 9.86
CA LEU A 109 18.98 -13.95 11.11
C LEU A 109 19.72 -14.98 11.97
N ASN A 110 19.17 -16.19 12.09
CA ASN A 110 19.84 -17.29 12.80
C ASN A 110 21.13 -17.74 12.09
N SER A 111 21.14 -17.74 10.76
CA SER A 111 22.33 -18.06 9.96
C SER A 111 23.45 -17.04 10.15
N VAL A 112 23.12 -15.75 10.25
CA VAL A 112 24.09 -14.69 10.60
C VAL A 112 24.68 -14.95 11.97
N SER A 113 23.86 -15.21 12.99
CA SER A 113 24.33 -15.50 14.35
C SER A 113 25.27 -16.73 14.39
N SER A 114 24.92 -17.79 13.66
CA SER A 114 25.74 -18.99 13.56
C SER A 114 27.08 -18.76 12.86
N ALA A 115 27.07 -18.01 11.74
CA ALA A 115 28.28 -17.67 11.00
C ALA A 115 29.23 -16.78 11.82
N LEU A 116 28.69 -15.82 12.59
CA LEU A 116 29.46 -14.99 13.51
C LEU A 116 30.05 -15.80 14.67
N GLY A 117 29.31 -16.82 15.18
CA GLY A 117 29.85 -17.75 16.16
C GLY A 117 31.07 -18.51 15.64
N GLN A 118 31.06 -18.97 14.38
CA GLN A 118 32.22 -19.59 13.74
C GLN A 118 33.36 -18.60 13.51
N ALA A 119 33.03 -17.35 13.09
CA ALA A 119 34.02 -16.29 12.92
C ALA A 119 34.71 -15.93 14.26
N ALA A 120 34.00 -15.93 15.37
CA ALA A 120 34.55 -15.68 16.70
C ALA A 120 35.57 -16.71 17.16
N LEU A 121 35.47 -17.97 16.68
CA LEU A 121 36.45 -19.03 17.00
C LEU A 121 37.79 -18.82 16.27
N ALA A 122 37.77 -18.28 15.06
CA ALA A 122 38.96 -18.01 14.25
C ALA A 122 38.75 -16.78 13.33
N PRO A 123 38.82 -15.56 13.87
CA PRO A 123 38.43 -14.33 13.15
C PRO A 123 39.36 -13.98 11.98
N ALA A 124 40.62 -14.42 12.02
CA ALA A 124 41.58 -14.24 10.95
C ALA A 124 41.46 -15.27 9.80
N ALA A 125 40.62 -16.31 9.97
CA ALA A 125 40.42 -17.32 8.93
C ALA A 125 39.56 -16.77 7.79
N SER A 126 40.09 -16.66 6.58
CA SER A 126 39.37 -16.14 5.40
C SER A 126 38.08 -16.87 5.09
N ALA A 127 38.03 -18.19 5.36
CA ALA A 127 36.80 -18.99 5.20
C ALA A 127 35.68 -18.53 6.13
N ASN A 128 35.98 -18.18 7.39
CA ASN A 128 35.03 -17.69 8.36
C ASN A 128 34.57 -16.26 8.05
N GLN A 129 35.51 -15.41 7.61
CA GLN A 129 35.18 -14.05 7.13
C GLN A 129 34.23 -14.09 5.93
N LEU A 130 34.51 -14.94 4.95
CA LEU A 130 33.65 -15.14 3.79
C LEU A 130 32.28 -15.75 4.17
N GLY A 131 32.27 -16.71 5.11
CA GLY A 131 31.04 -17.31 5.63
C GLY A 131 30.14 -16.28 6.32
N ALA A 132 30.71 -15.41 7.15
CA ALA A 132 29.96 -14.32 7.78
C ALA A 132 29.49 -13.27 6.74
N LEU A 133 30.33 -12.88 5.79
CA LEU A 133 29.93 -11.98 4.72
C LEU A 133 28.75 -12.55 3.91
N ASN A 134 28.81 -13.81 3.49
CA ASN A 134 27.76 -14.45 2.73
C ASN A 134 26.43 -14.47 3.53
N SER A 135 26.48 -14.72 4.84
CA SER A 135 25.27 -14.71 5.67
C SER A 135 24.68 -13.29 5.79
N PHE A 136 25.48 -12.24 5.90
CA PHE A 136 25.03 -10.85 5.87
C PHE A 136 24.44 -10.47 4.50
N GLN A 137 25.06 -10.92 3.41
CA GLN A 137 24.56 -10.69 2.06
C GLN A 137 23.21 -11.40 1.82
N ASN A 138 23.07 -12.64 2.29
CA ASN A 138 21.81 -13.38 2.20
C ASN A 138 20.70 -12.69 2.99
N LEU A 139 20.96 -12.27 4.23
CA LEU A 139 20.01 -11.53 5.05
C LEU A 139 19.58 -10.23 4.36
N SER A 140 20.54 -9.42 3.91
CA SER A 140 20.23 -8.15 3.26
C SER A 140 19.47 -8.34 1.95
N SER A 141 19.82 -9.34 1.15
CA SER A 141 19.10 -9.69 -0.08
C SER A 141 17.69 -10.17 0.21
N THR A 142 17.49 -10.98 1.27
CA THR A 142 16.14 -11.44 1.67
C THR A 142 15.25 -10.25 2.05
N ILE A 143 15.76 -9.31 2.87
CA ILE A 143 15.02 -8.09 3.27
C ILE A 143 14.68 -7.23 2.04
N SER A 144 15.67 -6.97 1.18
CA SER A 144 15.50 -6.13 -0.02
C SER A 144 14.54 -6.78 -1.02
N ASN A 145 14.69 -8.08 -1.29
CA ASN A 145 13.82 -8.82 -2.21
C ASN A 145 12.38 -8.83 -1.71
N LEU A 146 12.15 -9.07 -0.41
CA LEU A 146 10.83 -9.04 0.18
C LEU A 146 10.17 -7.66 0.05
N SER A 147 10.92 -6.59 0.34
CA SER A 147 10.45 -5.20 0.13
C SER A 147 10.06 -4.93 -1.32
N ASN A 148 10.89 -5.38 -2.26
CA ASN A 148 10.65 -5.20 -3.70
C ASN A 148 9.45 -6.03 -4.18
N GLN A 149 9.26 -7.24 -3.67
CA GLN A 149 8.11 -8.10 -3.99
C GLN A 149 6.80 -7.49 -3.45
N VAL A 150 6.79 -6.98 -2.22
CA VAL A 150 5.63 -6.27 -1.65
C VAL A 150 5.31 -5.01 -2.47
N SER A 151 6.33 -4.24 -2.85
CA SER A 151 6.14 -3.08 -3.72
C SER A 151 5.61 -3.47 -5.10
N GLY A 152 6.14 -4.52 -5.72
CA GLY A 152 5.68 -5.03 -7.01
C GLY A 152 4.23 -5.54 -6.94
N LEU A 153 3.86 -6.23 -5.86
CA LEU A 153 2.47 -6.65 -5.62
C LEU A 153 1.55 -5.43 -5.46
N ARG A 154 2.02 -4.38 -4.79
CA ARG A 154 1.28 -3.13 -4.62
C ARG A 154 1.03 -2.44 -5.97
N ASP A 155 2.03 -2.41 -6.86
CA ASP A 155 1.89 -1.88 -8.22
C ASP A 155 0.96 -2.74 -9.08
N GLN A 156 0.99 -4.06 -8.92
CA GLN A 156 0.05 -4.97 -9.58
C GLN A 156 -1.40 -4.72 -9.14
N VAL A 157 -1.64 -4.54 -7.84
CA VAL A 157 -2.95 -4.19 -7.30
C VAL A 157 -3.41 -2.83 -7.84
N ASP A 158 -2.51 -1.88 -8.01
CA ASP A 158 -2.79 -0.58 -8.61
C ASP A 158 -3.27 -0.69 -10.07
N GLN A 159 -2.68 -1.59 -10.87
CA GLN A 159 -3.17 -1.89 -12.21
C GLN A 159 -4.59 -2.49 -12.18
N GLN A 160 -4.90 -3.32 -11.17
CA GLN A 160 -6.26 -3.86 -10.98
C GLN A 160 -7.27 -2.75 -10.63
N VAL A 161 -6.85 -1.72 -9.89
CA VAL A 161 -7.67 -0.51 -9.67
C VAL A 161 -7.99 0.15 -11.00
N GLY A 162 -7.00 0.40 -11.85
CA GLY A 162 -7.21 0.99 -13.19
C GLY A 162 -8.16 0.18 -14.09
N THR A 163 -7.99 -1.15 -14.07
CA THR A 163 -8.86 -2.08 -14.80
C THR A 163 -10.30 -2.02 -14.28
N SER A 164 -10.48 -1.99 -12.95
CA SER A 164 -11.80 -1.89 -12.32
C SER A 164 -12.50 -0.58 -12.69
N ILE A 165 -11.78 0.54 -12.70
CA ILE A 165 -12.32 1.85 -13.13
C ILE A 165 -12.83 1.80 -14.58
N SER A 166 -12.05 1.19 -15.47
CA SER A 166 -12.45 1.04 -16.87
C SER A 166 -13.72 0.20 -17.02
N GLY A 167 -13.81 -0.92 -16.25
CA GLY A 167 -15.00 -1.77 -16.20
C GLY A 167 -16.22 -1.05 -15.63
N ILE A 168 -16.05 -0.27 -14.55
CA ILE A 168 -17.12 0.53 -13.94
C ILE A 168 -17.67 1.53 -14.95
N ASN A 169 -16.81 2.28 -15.65
CA ASN A 169 -17.22 3.26 -16.65
C ASN A 169 -18.03 2.61 -17.78
N ALA A 170 -17.61 1.44 -18.26
CA ALA A 170 -18.34 0.71 -19.30
C ALA A 170 -19.74 0.28 -18.81
N LEU A 171 -19.85 -0.23 -17.58
CA LEU A 171 -21.13 -0.67 -17.00
C LEU A 171 -22.04 0.52 -16.66
N ILE A 172 -21.52 1.63 -16.15
CA ILE A 172 -22.30 2.86 -15.95
C ILE A 172 -22.93 3.31 -17.27
N LYS A 173 -22.14 3.37 -18.35
CA LYS A 173 -22.62 3.74 -19.67
C LYS A 173 -23.68 2.75 -20.19
N GLN A 174 -23.46 1.45 -20.02
CA GLN A 174 -24.40 0.39 -20.41
C GLN A 174 -25.73 0.53 -19.67
N VAL A 175 -25.73 0.74 -18.36
CA VAL A 175 -26.97 0.94 -17.57
C VAL A 175 -27.67 2.22 -18.01
N TYR A 176 -26.95 3.30 -18.28
CA TYR A 176 -27.52 4.54 -18.79
C TYR A 176 -28.22 4.33 -20.15
N ASP A 177 -27.58 3.64 -21.08
CA ASP A 177 -28.12 3.37 -22.42
C ASP A 177 -29.35 2.44 -22.35
N LEU A 178 -29.32 1.41 -21.47
CA LEU A 178 -30.47 0.53 -21.24
C LEU A 178 -31.65 1.28 -20.60
N ASN A 179 -31.42 2.23 -19.70
CA ASN A 179 -32.45 3.10 -19.15
C ASN A 179 -33.18 3.90 -20.26
N ALA A 180 -32.42 4.42 -21.23
CA ALA A 180 -33.01 5.16 -22.36
C ALA A 180 -33.87 4.23 -23.24
N GLN A 181 -33.41 3.00 -23.49
CA GLN A 181 -34.15 2.00 -24.25
C GLN A 181 -35.42 1.52 -23.53
N VAL A 182 -35.35 1.27 -22.21
CA VAL A 182 -36.52 0.89 -21.37
C VAL A 182 -37.57 1.98 -21.41
N LYS A 183 -37.16 3.25 -21.22
CA LYS A 183 -38.08 4.40 -21.29
C LYS A 183 -38.74 4.49 -22.66
N SER A 184 -38.00 4.33 -23.76
CA SER A 184 -38.52 4.37 -25.12
C SER A 184 -39.54 3.23 -25.35
N ALA A 185 -39.21 2.01 -24.93
CA ALA A 185 -40.13 0.85 -25.05
C ALA A 185 -41.42 1.04 -24.27
N GLN A 186 -41.34 1.58 -23.04
CA GLN A 186 -42.57 1.86 -22.24
C GLN A 186 -43.46 2.94 -22.88
N ILE A 187 -42.87 4.01 -23.41
CA ILE A 187 -43.64 5.05 -24.12
C ILE A 187 -44.28 4.49 -25.40
N GLY A 188 -43.57 3.58 -26.09
CA GLY A 188 -44.06 2.93 -27.31
C GLY A 188 -45.14 1.82 -27.03
N GLY A 189 -45.33 1.42 -25.77
CA GLY A 189 -46.19 0.30 -25.42
C GLY A 189 -45.58 -1.06 -25.74
N ASP A 190 -44.28 -1.13 -25.99
CA ASP A 190 -43.56 -2.36 -26.29
C ASP A 190 -43.11 -3.10 -25.00
N ASN A 191 -42.93 -4.41 -25.13
CA ASN A 191 -42.47 -5.22 -24.01
C ASN A 191 -40.99 -4.96 -23.69
N SER A 192 -40.72 -4.32 -22.56
CA SER A 192 -39.36 -3.98 -22.08
C SER A 192 -38.68 -5.09 -21.26
N SER A 193 -39.34 -6.26 -21.05
CA SER A 193 -38.83 -7.29 -20.11
C SER A 193 -37.42 -7.78 -20.41
N ALA A 194 -37.04 -7.93 -21.69
CA ALA A 194 -35.68 -8.36 -22.06
C ALA A 194 -34.61 -7.26 -21.77
N LEU A 195 -34.98 -5.99 -21.94
CA LEU A 195 -34.11 -4.85 -21.62
C LEU A 195 -33.88 -4.73 -20.10
N LEU A 196 -34.94 -5.02 -19.33
CA LEU A 196 -34.87 -5.05 -17.87
C LEU A 196 -33.97 -6.19 -17.38
N ASP A 197 -34.06 -7.40 -17.97
CA ASP A 197 -33.17 -8.52 -17.65
C ASP A 197 -31.72 -8.17 -17.93
N GLN A 198 -31.39 -7.54 -19.08
CA GLN A 198 -30.07 -7.08 -19.43
C GLN A 198 -29.55 -5.99 -18.47
N ARG A 199 -30.43 -5.09 -18.03
CA ARG A 199 -30.09 -4.04 -17.06
C ARG A 199 -29.75 -4.63 -15.69
N ASP A 200 -30.52 -5.63 -15.25
CA ASP A 200 -30.27 -6.30 -13.97
C ASP A 200 -28.93 -7.04 -13.99
N VAL A 201 -28.56 -7.70 -15.09
CA VAL A 201 -27.22 -8.29 -15.29
C VAL A 201 -26.13 -7.22 -15.25
N ALA A 202 -26.32 -6.08 -15.92
CA ALA A 202 -25.36 -4.98 -15.89
C ALA A 202 -25.20 -4.41 -14.47
N LEU A 203 -26.28 -4.29 -13.69
CA LEU A 203 -26.26 -3.86 -12.29
C LEU A 203 -25.56 -4.88 -11.37
N GLN A 204 -25.78 -6.18 -11.58
CA GLN A 204 -25.05 -7.23 -10.85
C GLN A 204 -23.54 -7.15 -11.13
N ASN A 205 -23.16 -7.00 -12.39
CA ASN A 205 -21.74 -6.84 -12.77
C ASN A 205 -21.13 -5.53 -12.20
N LEU A 206 -21.90 -4.43 -12.18
CA LEU A 206 -21.46 -3.18 -11.57
C LEU A 206 -21.29 -3.34 -10.05
N SER A 207 -22.21 -4.04 -9.39
CA SER A 207 -22.13 -4.28 -7.93
C SER A 207 -20.92 -5.12 -7.52
N GLN A 208 -20.42 -6.00 -8.40
CA GLN A 208 -19.15 -6.70 -8.15
C GLN A 208 -17.96 -5.75 -8.04
N LEU A 209 -17.96 -4.68 -8.85
CA LEU A 209 -16.85 -3.73 -8.91
C LEU A 209 -16.97 -2.61 -7.89
N VAL A 210 -18.18 -2.12 -7.63
CA VAL A 210 -18.46 -1.01 -6.69
C VAL A 210 -19.83 -1.21 -6.02
N GLY A 211 -19.92 -0.94 -4.73
CA GLY A 211 -21.17 -0.98 -3.99
C GLY A 211 -22.16 0.05 -4.51
N VAL A 212 -23.35 -0.40 -4.90
CA VAL A 212 -24.40 0.45 -5.49
C VAL A 212 -25.74 0.31 -4.78
N ARG A 213 -26.48 1.40 -4.78
CA ARG A 213 -27.91 1.46 -4.44
C ARG A 213 -28.69 1.90 -5.65
N THR A 214 -29.86 1.33 -5.83
CA THR A 214 -30.71 1.59 -6.97
C THR A 214 -32.07 2.14 -6.52
N ASN A 215 -32.64 3.07 -7.32
CA ASN A 215 -33.97 3.60 -7.10
C ASN A 215 -34.69 3.70 -8.45
N GLU A 216 -35.82 3.02 -8.59
CA GLU A 216 -36.62 3.03 -9.82
C GLU A 216 -37.49 4.27 -9.89
N GLN A 217 -37.54 4.87 -11.06
CA GLN A 217 -38.33 6.07 -11.39
C GLN A 217 -39.70 5.64 -12.02
N SER A 218 -40.66 6.53 -11.98
CA SER A 218 -42.01 6.26 -12.53
C SER A 218 -42.04 6.04 -14.05
N ASP A 219 -41.00 6.46 -14.78
CA ASP A 219 -40.83 6.26 -16.22
C ASP A 219 -40.01 5.00 -16.58
N GLY A 220 -39.84 4.07 -15.61
CA GLY A 220 -39.14 2.80 -15.75
C GLY A 220 -37.63 2.88 -15.78
N ARG A 221 -37.03 4.07 -15.73
CA ARG A 221 -35.61 4.24 -15.53
C ARG A 221 -35.22 3.88 -14.10
N ILE A 222 -33.96 3.53 -13.91
CA ILE A 222 -33.37 3.33 -12.59
C ILE A 222 -32.25 4.35 -12.38
N SER A 223 -32.25 5.02 -11.24
CA SER A 223 -31.09 5.77 -10.77
C SER A 223 -30.16 4.87 -9.98
N VAL A 224 -28.86 5.02 -10.18
CA VAL A 224 -27.81 4.25 -9.50
C VAL A 224 -26.90 5.23 -8.78
N MET A 225 -26.63 4.96 -7.52
CA MET A 225 -25.71 5.75 -6.69
C MET A 225 -24.81 4.84 -5.86
N THR A 226 -23.68 5.34 -5.39
CA THR A 226 -22.87 4.63 -4.38
C THR A 226 -23.63 4.51 -3.06
N GLU A 227 -23.13 3.68 -2.14
CA GLU A 227 -23.72 3.52 -0.82
C GLU A 227 -23.81 4.85 -0.06
N ASP A 228 -22.89 5.77 -0.30
CA ASP A 228 -22.79 7.12 0.32
C ASP A 228 -23.43 8.24 -0.52
N GLY A 229 -24.12 7.90 -1.61
CA GLY A 229 -25.00 8.81 -2.34
C GLY A 229 -24.36 9.55 -3.53
N ILE A 230 -23.16 9.20 -4.00
CA ILE A 230 -22.64 9.71 -5.28
C ILE A 230 -23.45 9.12 -6.41
N SER A 231 -24.03 9.95 -7.26
CA SER A 231 -24.78 9.52 -8.44
C SER A 231 -23.84 8.90 -9.47
N LEU A 232 -24.17 7.71 -9.94
CA LEU A 232 -23.49 7.02 -11.04
C LEU A 232 -24.29 7.06 -12.33
N VAL A 233 -25.63 6.87 -12.22
CA VAL A 233 -26.56 6.91 -13.34
C VAL A 233 -27.83 7.63 -12.90
N GLY A 234 -28.24 8.62 -13.67
CA GLY A 234 -29.47 9.41 -13.47
C GLY A 234 -29.88 10.05 -14.79
N ASP A 235 -30.11 11.35 -14.80
CA ASP A 235 -30.30 12.15 -16.03
C ASP A 235 -28.98 12.38 -16.77
N SER A 236 -27.87 12.31 -16.06
CA SER A 236 -26.49 12.23 -16.53
C SER A 236 -25.87 10.90 -16.10
N TYR A 237 -24.62 10.64 -16.50
CA TYR A 237 -23.87 9.51 -16.02
C TYR A 237 -22.48 9.95 -15.52
N ALA A 238 -21.98 9.28 -14.49
CA ALA A 238 -20.66 9.55 -13.95
C ALA A 238 -19.56 8.91 -14.81
N GLN A 239 -18.45 9.61 -14.96
CA GLN A 239 -17.20 9.09 -15.50
C GLN A 239 -16.12 9.15 -14.43
N LEU A 240 -15.56 7.99 -14.11
CA LEU A 240 -14.46 7.87 -13.18
C LEU A 240 -13.13 8.05 -13.92
N SER A 241 -12.21 8.80 -13.33
CA SER A 241 -10.87 9.01 -13.85
C SER A 241 -9.83 8.57 -12.85
N TYR A 242 -8.87 7.79 -13.34
CA TYR A 242 -7.73 7.30 -12.59
C TYR A 242 -6.57 7.00 -13.54
N THR A 243 -5.35 7.33 -13.12
CA THR A 243 -4.12 6.98 -13.84
C THR A 243 -3.27 6.10 -12.92
N PRO A 244 -3.09 4.81 -13.23
CA PRO A 244 -2.20 3.94 -12.48
C PRO A 244 -0.76 4.46 -12.45
N GLY A 245 -0.09 4.21 -11.35
CA GLY A 245 1.30 4.58 -11.11
C GLY A 245 1.49 5.35 -9.81
N SER A 246 2.64 5.15 -9.18
CA SER A 246 2.99 5.82 -7.93
C SER A 246 3.99 6.94 -8.15
N ASN A 247 3.87 7.99 -7.36
CA ASN A 247 4.90 9.00 -7.18
C ASN A 247 5.38 8.93 -5.72
N ASN A 248 6.65 8.58 -5.52
CA ASN A 248 7.23 8.35 -4.19
C ASN A 248 6.40 7.38 -3.32
N GLY A 249 5.83 6.32 -3.91
CA GLY A 249 4.98 5.36 -3.21
C GLY A 249 3.57 5.86 -2.84
N THR A 250 3.16 7.03 -3.38
CA THR A 250 1.82 7.58 -3.24
C THR A 250 1.08 7.44 -4.57
N TYR A 251 -0.12 6.89 -4.55
CA TYR A 251 -0.97 6.72 -5.74
C TYR A 251 -1.96 7.88 -5.87
N GLY A 252 -2.32 8.21 -7.12
CA GLY A 252 -3.28 9.25 -7.43
C GLY A 252 -4.67 8.96 -6.87
N ALA A 253 -5.46 9.99 -6.65
CA ALA A 253 -6.85 9.85 -6.22
C ALA A 253 -7.76 9.45 -7.39
N ILE A 254 -8.76 8.63 -7.13
CA ILE A 254 -9.84 8.34 -8.06
C ILE A 254 -10.83 9.50 -7.99
N THR A 255 -11.15 10.07 -9.13
CA THR A 255 -12.12 11.17 -9.23
C THR A 255 -13.35 10.76 -10.04
N SER A 256 -14.50 11.34 -9.71
CA SER A 256 -15.76 11.18 -10.43
C SER A 256 -16.20 12.53 -10.99
N GLN A 257 -16.73 12.51 -12.21
CA GLN A 257 -17.26 13.68 -12.88
C GLN A 257 -18.54 13.34 -13.66
N ASP A 258 -19.59 14.12 -13.48
CA ASP A 258 -20.84 13.94 -14.20
C ASP A 258 -20.72 14.41 -15.64
N ILE A 259 -21.15 13.58 -16.59
CA ILE A 259 -21.09 13.84 -18.02
C ILE A 259 -22.49 14.12 -18.59
N ASN A 260 -22.62 15.20 -19.33
CA ASN A 260 -23.80 15.48 -20.12
C ASN A 260 -23.84 14.52 -21.31
N PRO A 261 -24.87 13.64 -21.39
CA PRO A 261 -24.94 12.62 -22.43
C PRO A 261 -25.11 13.18 -23.85
N ALA A 262 -25.68 14.40 -24.00
CA ALA A 262 -25.91 15.01 -25.30
C ALA A 262 -24.65 15.67 -25.88
N SER A 263 -23.78 16.23 -25.01
CA SER A 263 -22.56 16.95 -25.45
C SER A 263 -21.28 16.15 -25.19
N GLY A 264 -21.32 15.11 -24.33
CA GLY A 264 -20.12 14.40 -23.88
C GLY A 264 -19.20 15.23 -22.98
N THR A 265 -19.65 16.39 -22.50
CA THR A 265 -18.87 17.30 -21.68
C THR A 265 -19.22 17.16 -20.20
N ALA A 266 -18.27 17.47 -19.33
CA ALA A 266 -18.47 17.52 -17.89
C ALA A 266 -19.48 18.62 -17.49
N ILE A 267 -20.36 18.26 -16.55
CA ILE A 267 -21.40 19.18 -16.01
C ILE A 267 -20.86 19.93 -14.78
N ALA A 268 -20.03 19.26 -13.98
CA ALA A 268 -19.50 19.76 -12.70
C ALA A 268 -18.00 19.47 -12.57
N PRO A 269 -17.28 20.16 -11.67
CA PRO A 269 -15.90 19.80 -11.34
C PRO A 269 -15.78 18.37 -10.84
N ALA A 270 -14.61 17.74 -11.09
CA ALA A 270 -14.30 16.42 -10.58
C ALA A 270 -14.26 16.42 -9.05
N GLN A 271 -14.81 15.39 -8.42
CA GLN A 271 -14.84 15.20 -6.98
C GLN A 271 -14.13 13.89 -6.57
N ASN A 272 -13.64 13.82 -5.34
CA ASN A 272 -13.02 12.60 -4.83
C ASN A 272 -14.05 11.48 -4.75
N PHE A 273 -13.72 10.33 -5.35
CA PHE A 273 -14.59 9.15 -5.38
C PHE A 273 -14.20 8.11 -4.32
N GLU A 274 -12.92 8.06 -3.93
CA GLU A 274 -12.42 7.01 -3.02
C GLU A 274 -13.12 7.00 -1.66
N SER A 275 -13.40 8.20 -1.11
CA SER A 275 -14.08 8.35 0.19
C SER A 275 -15.52 7.85 0.21
N HIS A 276 -16.10 7.59 -0.97
CA HIS A 276 -17.48 7.13 -1.15
C HIS A 276 -17.58 5.66 -1.56
N LEU A 277 -16.48 4.91 -1.40
CA LEU A 277 -16.40 3.49 -1.67
C LEU A 277 -16.60 2.68 -0.38
N GLY A 278 -17.74 2.03 -0.22
CA GLY A 278 -18.03 1.14 0.91
C GLY A 278 -17.65 -0.32 0.64
N SER A 279 -17.88 -0.79 -0.59
CA SER A 279 -17.76 -2.20 -0.99
C SER A 279 -17.41 -2.37 -2.46
N GLY A 280 -17.32 -3.61 -2.95
CA GLY A 280 -16.92 -3.97 -4.30
C GLY A 280 -15.41 -4.26 -4.43
N LYS A 281 -15.00 -4.90 -5.55
CA LYS A 281 -13.60 -5.26 -5.82
C LYS A 281 -12.68 -4.05 -5.78
N LEU A 282 -13.14 -2.89 -6.29
CA LEU A 282 -12.38 -1.64 -6.28
C LEU A 282 -11.97 -1.25 -4.84
N LYS A 283 -12.93 -1.28 -3.89
CA LYS A 283 -12.63 -1.02 -2.48
C LYS A 283 -11.65 -2.03 -1.90
N GLY A 284 -11.83 -3.32 -2.22
CA GLY A 284 -10.91 -4.37 -1.78
C GLY A 284 -9.47 -4.12 -2.24
N PHE A 285 -9.27 -3.73 -3.49
CA PHE A 285 -7.94 -3.40 -4.04
C PHE A 285 -7.34 -2.15 -3.40
N ILE A 286 -8.13 -1.09 -3.17
CA ILE A 286 -7.65 0.13 -2.50
C ILE A 286 -7.24 -0.16 -1.06
N ASP A 287 -8.04 -0.94 -0.31
CA ASP A 287 -7.71 -1.36 1.06
C ASP A 287 -6.38 -2.13 1.12
N MET A 288 -6.12 -2.98 0.13
CA MET A 288 -4.85 -3.70 0.03
C MET A 288 -3.69 -2.79 -0.38
N ARG A 289 -3.87 -1.95 -1.41
CA ARG A 289 -2.83 -1.07 -1.95
C ARG A 289 -2.35 -0.03 -0.93
N ASP A 290 -3.30 0.71 -0.32
CA ASP A 290 -3.01 1.89 0.51
C ASP A 290 -2.90 1.53 2.00
N GLY A 291 -3.60 0.49 2.45
CA GLY A 291 -3.57 -0.01 3.82
C GLY A 291 -2.54 -1.13 4.02
N THR A 292 -2.91 -2.35 3.66
CA THR A 292 -2.17 -3.56 4.03
C THR A 292 -0.76 -3.60 3.44
N LEU A 293 -0.61 -3.50 2.11
CA LEU A 293 0.69 -3.61 1.45
C LEU A 293 1.60 -2.42 1.77
N SER A 294 1.04 -1.22 1.93
CA SER A 294 1.78 -0.05 2.40
C SER A 294 2.30 -0.25 3.83
N GLY A 295 1.46 -0.80 4.71
CA GLY A 295 1.85 -1.13 6.09
C GLY A 295 2.96 -2.18 6.16
N LEU A 296 2.84 -3.25 5.37
CA LEU A 296 3.88 -4.29 5.29
C LEU A 296 5.22 -3.74 4.80
N GLY A 297 5.21 -2.83 3.83
CA GLY A 297 6.42 -2.13 3.39
C GLY A 297 7.10 -1.37 4.53
N GLN A 298 6.30 -0.71 5.39
CA GLN A 298 6.83 -0.01 6.58
C GLN A 298 7.37 -0.99 7.63
N GLU A 299 6.72 -2.12 7.85
CA GLU A 299 7.15 -3.16 8.80
C GLU A 299 8.50 -3.76 8.39
N ILE A 300 8.67 -4.11 7.10
CA ILE A 300 9.93 -4.60 6.54
C ILE A 300 11.01 -3.50 6.62
N GLY A 301 10.66 -2.25 6.32
CA GLY A 301 11.55 -1.11 6.42
C GLY A 301 12.02 -0.84 7.85
N ASN A 302 11.15 -1.03 8.83
CA ASN A 302 11.48 -0.91 10.25
C ASN A 302 12.45 -2.03 10.71
N LEU A 303 12.27 -3.26 10.20
CA LEU A 303 13.22 -4.34 10.39
C LEU A 303 14.59 -4.02 9.77
N ALA A 304 14.62 -3.57 8.52
CA ALA A 304 15.85 -3.18 7.83
C ALA A 304 16.62 -2.09 8.59
N ARG A 305 15.90 -1.02 9.00
CA ARG A 305 16.44 0.08 9.78
C ARG A 305 17.07 -0.40 11.09
N ASN A 306 16.35 -1.21 11.86
CA ASN A 306 16.84 -1.69 13.15
C ASN A 306 17.99 -2.72 12.97
N THR A 307 17.94 -3.55 11.92
CA THR A 307 19.05 -4.44 11.55
C THR A 307 20.31 -3.61 11.23
N ALA A 308 20.18 -2.59 10.37
CA ALA A 308 21.31 -1.70 10.08
C ALA A 308 21.81 -0.99 11.34
N LEU A 309 20.92 -0.41 12.13
CA LEU A 309 21.31 0.33 13.34
C LEU A 309 22.07 -0.56 14.32
N ALA A 310 21.55 -1.75 14.61
CA ALA A 310 22.14 -2.67 15.59
C ALA A 310 23.53 -3.17 15.14
N TYR A 311 23.62 -3.69 13.91
CA TYR A 311 24.89 -4.21 13.39
C TYR A 311 25.89 -3.08 13.10
N ASN A 312 25.49 -1.95 12.52
CA ASN A 312 26.37 -0.82 12.25
C ASN A 312 26.94 -0.21 13.53
N THR A 313 26.15 -0.15 14.62
CA THR A 313 26.64 0.35 15.91
C THR A 313 27.81 -0.48 16.40
N GLN A 314 27.71 -1.79 16.35
CA GLN A 314 28.80 -2.67 16.76
C GLN A 314 29.98 -2.65 15.78
N HIS A 315 29.70 -2.61 14.48
CA HIS A 315 30.73 -2.61 13.45
C HIS A 315 31.54 -1.30 13.44
N ASN A 316 30.88 -0.16 13.67
CA ASN A 316 31.57 1.14 13.81
C ASN A 316 32.36 1.30 15.13
N ALA A 317 31.99 0.56 16.18
CA ALA A 317 32.72 0.55 17.45
C ALA A 317 33.93 -0.38 17.45
N ASN A 318 34.10 -1.17 16.39
CA ASN A 318 35.16 -2.17 16.22
C ASN A 318 35.94 -1.92 14.91
N THR A 319 37.00 -2.69 14.70
CA THR A 319 37.86 -2.62 13.52
C THR A 319 38.18 -4.00 12.98
N SER A 320 38.67 -4.08 11.76
CA SER A 320 39.21 -5.34 11.20
C SER A 320 40.71 -5.49 11.54
N PHE A 321 41.24 -6.70 11.33
CA PHE A 321 42.65 -7.00 11.34
C PHE A 321 43.07 -7.69 10.03
N PRO A 322 43.96 -7.08 9.24
CA PRO A 322 44.50 -5.74 9.36
C PRO A 322 43.42 -4.64 9.27
N PRO A 323 43.68 -3.41 9.78
CA PRO A 323 42.74 -2.31 9.70
C PRO A 323 42.54 -1.86 8.23
N PRO A 324 41.35 -1.36 7.85
CA PRO A 324 41.07 -0.96 6.47
C PRO A 324 41.85 0.28 6.07
N THR A 325 42.37 0.31 4.85
CA THR A 325 43.17 1.45 4.35
C THR A 325 42.38 2.74 4.20
N SER A 326 41.05 2.65 4.14
CA SER A 326 40.15 3.80 4.10
C SER A 326 38.81 3.47 4.74
N LEU A 327 38.22 4.47 5.39
CA LEU A 327 36.88 4.47 5.92
C LEU A 327 36.07 5.58 5.23
N THR A 328 35.03 5.22 4.52
CA THR A 328 34.16 6.17 3.81
C THR A 328 32.76 6.12 4.42
N GLY A 329 32.31 7.24 4.96
CA GLY A 329 31.03 7.36 5.65
C GLY A 329 29.82 7.27 4.72
N ARG A 330 28.66 7.41 5.32
CA ARG A 330 27.38 7.61 4.60
C ARG A 330 27.10 9.09 4.40
N ASN A 331 26.21 9.42 3.48
CA ASN A 331 25.66 10.77 3.37
C ASN A 331 24.81 11.08 4.62
N THR A 332 25.27 12.01 5.44
CA THR A 332 24.60 12.45 6.67
C THR A 332 23.59 13.58 6.45
N GLY A 333 23.55 14.15 5.24
CA GLY A 333 22.83 15.37 4.94
C GLY A 333 23.42 16.64 5.55
N LEU A 334 24.57 16.54 6.26
CA LEU A 334 25.26 17.71 6.77
C LEU A 334 26.00 18.44 5.66
N VAL A 335 26.18 19.74 5.83
CA VAL A 335 27.03 20.59 4.99
C VAL A 335 28.23 21.08 5.79
N SER A 336 29.30 21.48 5.10
CA SER A 336 30.55 21.88 5.75
C SER A 336 30.40 23.01 6.76
N ALA A 337 29.43 23.90 6.57
CA ALA A 337 29.15 25.02 7.47
C ALA A 337 28.36 24.64 8.73
N ASP A 338 27.78 23.42 8.80
CA ASP A 338 26.99 22.99 9.96
C ASP A 338 27.88 22.92 11.21
N ALA A 339 27.28 23.29 12.36
CA ALA A 339 27.91 23.12 13.65
C ALA A 339 28.13 21.62 13.93
N LEU A 340 29.26 21.29 14.55
CA LEU A 340 29.59 19.89 14.86
C LEU A 340 28.63 19.27 15.83
N ASN A 341 28.15 20.00 16.83
CA ASN A 341 27.24 19.55 17.87
C ASN A 341 27.58 18.17 18.48
N PHE A 342 28.86 17.79 18.47
CA PHE A 342 29.39 16.65 19.21
C PHE A 342 29.78 17.06 20.62
N SER A 343 29.66 16.17 21.56
CA SER A 343 30.27 16.18 22.88
C SER A 343 31.30 15.05 23.01
N GLY A 344 32.05 15.03 24.08
CA GLY A 344 33.00 13.95 24.38
C GLY A 344 34.24 13.95 23.50
N LYS A 345 34.86 12.77 23.34
CA LYS A 345 36.19 12.62 22.69
C LYS A 345 36.21 11.37 21.80
N THR A 346 37.02 11.44 20.75
CA THR A 346 37.30 10.30 19.87
C THR A 346 38.75 10.37 19.41
N THR A 347 39.34 9.22 19.09
CA THR A 347 40.68 9.11 18.51
C THR A 347 40.55 8.51 17.10
N VAL A 348 41.19 9.16 16.14
CA VAL A 348 41.46 8.64 14.79
C VAL A 348 42.89 8.23 14.72
N ALA A 349 43.19 6.95 14.52
CA ALA A 349 44.53 6.44 14.47
C ALA A 349 44.88 5.83 13.11
N VAL A 350 46.13 5.86 12.77
CA VAL A 350 46.73 5.13 11.67
C VAL A 350 47.55 3.98 12.27
N ALA A 351 47.28 2.75 11.83
CA ALA A 351 48.03 1.56 12.26
C ALA A 351 48.61 0.82 11.06
N ASP A 352 49.73 0.15 11.28
CA ASP A 352 50.33 -0.71 10.26
C ASP A 352 49.53 -2.01 10.05
N SER A 353 49.92 -2.82 9.07
CA SER A 353 49.27 -4.09 8.77
C SER A 353 49.39 -5.15 9.88
N SER A 354 50.29 -4.93 10.84
CA SER A 354 50.48 -5.78 12.04
C SER A 354 49.65 -5.31 13.25
N GLY A 355 48.91 -4.21 13.10
CA GLY A 355 48.05 -3.64 14.15
C GLY A 355 48.82 -2.75 15.14
N ASN A 356 50.05 -2.31 14.81
CA ASN A 356 50.79 -1.37 15.65
C ASN A 356 50.43 0.07 15.29
N LEU A 357 50.38 0.94 16.28
CA LEU A 357 50.12 2.35 16.11
C LEU A 357 51.25 3.03 15.31
N VAL A 358 50.91 3.74 14.26
CA VAL A 358 51.81 4.61 13.49
C VAL A 358 51.69 6.07 13.96
N SER A 359 50.44 6.55 14.09
CA SER A 359 50.12 7.89 14.60
C SER A 359 48.67 7.91 15.08
N ARG A 360 48.40 8.74 16.09
CA ARG A 360 47.05 9.00 16.56
C ARG A 360 46.69 10.46 16.58
N VAL A 361 45.41 10.74 16.34
CA VAL A 361 44.83 12.07 16.36
C VAL A 361 43.69 12.05 17.38
N ASP A 362 43.94 12.69 18.54
CA ASP A 362 42.94 12.78 19.61
C ASP A 362 42.10 14.04 19.42
N ILE A 363 40.76 13.88 19.40
CA ILE A 363 39.80 14.97 19.16
C ILE A 363 38.96 15.16 20.42
N ASP A 364 38.98 16.38 20.98
CA ASP A 364 38.12 16.80 22.08
C ASP A 364 37.06 17.77 21.53
N PHE A 365 35.81 17.28 21.44
CA PHE A 365 34.71 18.07 20.90
C PHE A 365 34.21 19.13 21.87
N GLY A 366 34.37 18.92 23.20
CA GLY A 366 34.02 19.90 24.19
C GLY A 366 34.94 21.11 24.20
N ALA A 367 36.24 20.88 24.01
CA ALA A 367 37.25 21.92 23.92
C ALA A 367 37.46 22.45 22.48
N HIS A 368 36.92 21.80 21.46
CA HIS A 368 37.19 22.04 20.05
C HIS A 368 38.65 22.00 19.71
N THR A 369 39.39 20.98 20.21
CA THR A 369 40.81 20.83 20.01
C THR A 369 41.17 19.47 19.44
N ILE A 370 42.31 19.43 18.74
CA ILE A 370 42.88 18.24 18.12
C ILE A 370 44.37 18.14 18.52
N ALA A 371 44.81 16.95 18.93
CA ALA A 371 46.20 16.72 19.32
C ALA A 371 46.76 15.52 18.55
N VAL A 372 48.01 15.59 18.10
CA VAL A 372 48.74 14.52 17.37
C VAL A 372 49.74 13.87 18.31
N ASP A 373 49.71 12.55 18.48
CA ASP A 373 50.64 11.73 19.25
C ASP A 373 50.94 12.29 20.66
N GLY A 374 49.90 12.84 21.32
CA GLY A 374 50.04 13.46 22.65
C GLY A 374 50.68 14.83 22.70
N ALA A 375 50.92 15.48 21.56
CA ALA A 375 51.40 16.86 21.50
C ALA A 375 50.37 17.86 22.06
N ALA A 376 50.79 19.13 22.19
CA ALA A 376 49.89 20.19 22.64
C ALA A 376 48.69 20.34 21.71
N PRO A 377 47.44 20.42 22.26
CA PRO A 377 46.25 20.52 21.46
C PRO A 377 46.17 21.81 20.65
N ALA A 378 45.80 21.73 19.37
CA ALA A 378 45.49 22.84 18.48
C ALA A 378 43.97 23.03 18.36
N ALA A 379 43.48 24.27 18.34
CA ALA A 379 42.07 24.57 18.17
C ALA A 379 41.65 24.41 16.72
N PHE A 380 40.38 23.97 16.52
CA PHE A 380 39.74 23.95 15.21
C PHE A 380 38.37 24.68 15.24
N THR A 381 37.92 25.10 14.06
CA THR A 381 36.60 25.75 13.93
C THR A 381 35.50 24.74 14.19
N ASN A 382 34.52 25.07 15.07
CA ASN A 382 33.43 24.21 15.46
C ASN A 382 32.39 24.04 14.31
N THR A 383 32.85 23.55 13.16
CA THR A 383 32.02 23.17 12.02
C THR A 383 32.49 21.84 11.46
N VAL A 384 31.63 21.15 10.70
CA VAL A 384 31.99 19.88 10.07
C VAL A 384 33.16 20.03 9.12
N GLY A 385 33.19 21.11 8.32
CA GLY A 385 34.31 21.42 7.44
C GLY A 385 35.56 21.80 8.20
N GLY A 386 35.45 22.52 9.33
CA GLY A 386 36.56 22.88 10.22
C GLY A 386 37.24 21.66 10.81
N LEU A 387 36.45 20.69 11.29
CA LEU A 387 36.95 19.40 11.76
C LEU A 387 37.67 18.62 10.65
N ALA A 388 37.04 18.50 9.47
CA ALA A 388 37.64 17.75 8.36
C ALA A 388 38.99 18.34 7.93
N THR A 389 39.07 19.67 7.90
CA THR A 389 40.35 20.40 7.59
C THR A 389 41.40 20.16 8.67
N ALA A 390 41.02 20.26 9.95
CA ALA A 390 41.92 20.03 11.08
C ALA A 390 42.42 18.57 11.12
N LEU A 391 41.53 17.62 10.92
CA LEU A 391 41.87 16.20 10.88
C LEU A 391 42.77 15.86 9.70
N ASN A 392 42.54 16.43 8.52
CA ASN A 392 43.42 16.27 7.37
C ASN A 392 44.83 16.83 7.66
N GLY A 393 44.90 18.00 8.27
CA GLY A 393 46.18 18.61 8.69
C GLY A 393 46.92 17.77 9.76
N ALA A 394 46.17 17.22 10.73
CA ALA A 394 46.73 16.41 11.81
C ALA A 394 47.22 15.03 11.32
N LEU A 395 46.59 14.41 10.34
CA LEU A 395 47.06 13.18 9.71
C LEU A 395 48.37 13.39 8.91
N GLY A 396 48.57 14.56 8.35
CA GLY A 396 49.80 14.93 7.63
C GLY A 396 50.21 13.94 6.53
N SER A 397 51.42 13.38 6.61
CA SER A 397 51.89 12.37 5.66
C SER A 397 51.30 10.98 5.87
N ASN A 398 50.74 10.73 7.05
CA ASN A 398 50.18 9.39 7.42
C ASN A 398 48.80 9.13 6.85
N GLY A 399 48.09 10.17 6.37
CA GLY A 399 46.75 9.96 5.81
C GLY A 399 46.09 11.25 5.33
N THR A 400 44.83 11.12 4.91
CA THR A 400 44.01 12.26 4.47
C THR A 400 42.60 12.15 5.06
N ALA A 401 41.96 13.28 5.31
CA ALA A 401 40.55 13.36 5.66
C ALA A 401 39.87 14.41 4.79
N SER A 402 38.62 14.11 4.36
CA SER A 402 37.83 15.02 3.55
C SER A 402 36.36 14.93 3.90
N PHE A 403 35.63 16.03 3.74
CA PHE A 403 34.19 16.06 3.86
C PHE A 403 33.58 16.70 2.62
N ALA A 404 32.79 15.93 1.86
CA ALA A 404 32.15 16.41 0.65
C ALA A 404 30.75 15.74 0.49
N ASN A 405 29.77 16.52 0.04
CA ASN A 405 28.43 16.03 -0.23
C ASN A 405 27.77 15.23 0.93
N GLY A 406 28.03 15.66 2.16
CA GLY A 406 27.51 15.01 3.37
C GLY A 406 28.30 13.78 3.84
N VAL A 407 29.40 13.41 3.17
CA VAL A 407 30.19 12.21 3.42
C VAL A 407 31.56 12.59 4.00
N LEU A 408 31.90 12.03 5.16
CA LEU A 408 33.24 12.08 5.73
C LEU A 408 34.05 10.86 5.26
N SER A 409 35.25 11.08 4.76
CA SER A 409 36.19 10.02 4.36
C SER A 409 37.52 10.22 5.05
N VAL A 410 38.12 9.13 5.53
CA VAL A 410 39.47 9.10 6.12
C VAL A 410 40.24 7.96 5.47
N SER A 411 41.46 8.24 5.01
CA SER A 411 42.31 7.24 4.37
C SER A 411 43.72 7.31 4.95
N ALA A 412 44.35 6.18 5.16
CA ALA A 412 45.72 6.06 5.58
C ALA A 412 46.65 5.96 4.36
N SER A 413 47.92 6.42 4.51
CA SER A 413 48.96 6.34 3.50
C SER A 413 49.92 5.17 3.77
N GLY A 414 50.75 4.81 2.79
CA GLY A 414 51.83 3.85 2.97
C GLY A 414 51.44 2.40 3.20
N GLY A 415 50.20 2.01 2.82
CA GLY A 415 49.70 0.66 3.07
C GLY A 415 49.17 0.42 4.50
N ASN A 416 49.14 1.48 5.32
CA ASN A 416 48.56 1.46 6.66
C ASN A 416 47.03 1.51 6.62
N GLY A 417 46.39 1.26 7.77
CA GLY A 417 44.95 1.30 7.92
C GLY A 417 44.47 2.35 8.92
N VAL A 418 43.18 2.67 8.83
CA VAL A 418 42.50 3.65 9.69
C VAL A 418 41.74 2.93 10.80
N VAL A 419 41.86 3.44 12.02
CA VAL A 419 41.14 2.99 13.20
C VAL A 419 40.47 4.21 13.85
N VAL A 420 39.20 4.04 14.25
CA VAL A 420 38.46 5.08 15.00
C VAL A 420 37.95 4.46 16.29
N GLN A 421 38.27 5.13 17.41
CA GLN A 421 37.86 4.66 18.74
C GLN A 421 37.40 5.85 19.57
N ASP A 422 36.20 5.72 20.14
CA ASP A 422 35.71 6.70 21.12
C ASP A 422 36.40 6.53 22.47
N ASP A 423 36.60 7.63 23.20
CA ASP A 423 37.16 7.60 24.55
C ASP A 423 36.28 6.80 25.49
N ALA A 424 36.89 5.93 26.29
CA ALA A 424 36.14 5.02 27.16
C ALA A 424 35.38 5.74 28.30
N SER A 425 35.89 6.88 28.75
CA SER A 425 35.34 7.65 29.89
C SER A 425 34.33 8.73 29.43
N THR A 426 34.65 9.35 28.30
CA THR A 426 33.88 10.46 27.70
C THR A 426 33.67 10.20 26.22
N PRO A 427 32.90 9.18 25.84
CA PRO A 427 32.71 8.84 24.44
C PRO A 427 32.08 9.99 23.66
N SER A 428 32.45 10.09 22.39
CA SER A 428 31.85 11.10 21.50
C SER A 428 30.38 10.87 21.31
N SER A 429 29.56 11.92 21.21
CA SER A 429 28.15 11.82 20.97
C SER A 429 27.60 13.01 20.18
N ARG A 430 26.86 12.71 19.11
CA ARG A 430 25.98 13.64 18.39
C ARG A 430 24.64 12.95 18.11
N GLY A 431 23.54 13.53 18.57
CA GLY A 431 22.22 12.92 18.43
C GLY A 431 22.17 11.49 19.02
N GLY A 432 22.95 11.21 20.08
CA GLY A 432 23.03 9.89 20.72
C GLY A 432 23.95 8.88 20.02
N SER A 433 24.64 9.25 18.94
CA SER A 433 25.55 8.38 18.19
C SER A 433 27.01 8.82 18.34
N GLY A 434 27.93 7.86 18.54
CA GLY A 434 29.37 8.11 18.54
C GLY A 434 29.87 8.57 17.17
N PHE A 435 31.09 9.07 17.11
CA PHE A 435 31.65 9.71 15.91
C PHE A 435 31.62 8.78 14.68
N ALA A 436 32.19 7.59 14.80
CA ALA A 436 32.24 6.63 13.71
C ALA A 436 30.79 6.21 13.27
N GLN A 437 29.91 5.96 14.24
CA GLN A 437 28.51 5.57 14.00
C GLN A 437 27.72 6.70 13.35
N PHE A 438 27.89 7.95 13.79
CA PHE A 438 27.18 9.09 13.23
C PHE A 438 27.52 9.30 11.76
N PHE A 439 28.81 9.33 11.41
CA PHE A 439 29.24 9.44 10.02
C PHE A 439 29.12 8.14 9.22
N GLY A 440 28.90 6.99 9.88
CA GLY A 440 28.82 5.68 9.24
C GLY A 440 30.14 5.25 8.59
N LEU A 441 31.27 5.59 9.22
CA LEU A 441 32.58 5.39 8.65
C LEU A 441 32.87 3.91 8.34
N ASN A 442 32.40 3.01 9.20
CA ASN A 442 32.57 1.58 9.07
C ASN A 442 31.19 0.86 9.08
N ASP A 443 30.20 1.43 8.38
CA ASP A 443 28.88 0.80 8.28
C ASP A 443 28.97 -0.55 7.57
N LEU A 444 28.39 -1.59 8.19
CA LEU A 444 28.24 -2.93 7.60
C LEU A 444 27.10 -2.97 6.58
N PHE A 445 25.93 -2.40 6.95
CA PHE A 445 24.76 -2.33 6.09
C PHE A 445 24.48 -0.92 5.63
N ARG A 446 24.06 -0.77 4.38
CA ARG A 446 23.61 0.47 3.77
C ARG A 446 22.32 0.27 3.00
N SER A 447 21.54 1.33 2.90
CA SER A 447 20.39 1.43 2.02
C SER A 447 20.61 2.55 1.01
N ALA A 448 19.92 2.52 -0.12
CA ALA A 448 19.91 3.64 -1.08
C ALA A 448 19.21 4.89 -0.52
N SER A 449 18.28 4.68 0.42
CA SER A 449 17.67 5.79 1.16
C SER A 449 18.53 6.22 2.33
N SER A 450 18.39 7.49 2.73
CA SER A 450 19.05 8.01 3.92
C SER A 450 18.62 7.27 5.17
N SER A 451 19.56 6.98 6.05
CA SER A 451 19.24 6.44 7.37
C SER A 451 18.42 7.45 8.16
N ILE A 452 17.29 7.04 8.70
CA ILE A 452 16.48 7.86 9.61
C ILE A 452 17.15 7.83 10.99
N LEU A 453 18.12 8.71 11.21
CA LEU A 453 18.83 8.88 12.46
C LEU A 453 18.58 10.28 13.01
N ALA A 454 18.85 10.44 14.31
CA ALA A 454 18.91 11.76 14.92
C ALA A 454 20.03 12.58 14.27
N THR A 455 19.69 13.74 13.70
CA THR A 455 20.62 14.54 12.90
C THR A 455 21.60 15.35 13.74
N GLY A 456 21.29 15.57 15.02
CA GLY A 456 21.98 16.51 15.89
C GLY A 456 21.91 17.97 15.42
N LEU A 457 20.99 18.28 14.50
CA LEU A 457 20.69 19.66 14.10
C LEU A 457 19.73 20.32 15.11
N SER A 458 19.99 21.56 15.43
CA SER A 458 19.13 22.38 16.28
C SER A 458 18.15 23.23 15.47
N GLY A 459 17.13 23.75 16.09
CA GLY A 459 16.17 24.63 15.43
C GLY A 459 16.79 25.93 14.90
N SER A 460 17.89 26.41 15.50
CA SER A 460 18.63 27.62 15.08
C SER A 460 19.56 27.38 13.90
N ASP A 461 19.88 26.12 13.58
CA ASP A 461 20.77 25.80 12.47
C ASP A 461 20.12 26.20 11.14
N ALA A 462 20.94 26.63 10.18
CA ALA A 462 20.47 26.93 8.85
C ALA A 462 19.85 25.68 8.22
N SER A 463 18.71 25.81 7.57
CA SER A 463 18.08 24.67 6.87
C SER A 463 18.97 24.13 5.74
N GLY A 464 19.79 24.99 5.14
CA GLY A 464 20.65 24.65 3.99
C GLY A 464 19.86 24.28 2.72
N LEU A 465 18.54 24.47 2.72
CA LEU A 465 17.66 24.13 1.61
C LEU A 465 17.66 25.23 0.55
N ALA A 466 17.55 24.84 -0.72
CA ALA A 466 17.53 25.79 -1.83
C ALA A 466 16.23 26.63 -1.80
N SER A 467 16.38 27.96 -1.95
CA SER A 467 15.25 28.88 -2.06
C SER A 467 14.45 28.59 -3.33
N GLY A 468 13.11 28.67 -3.23
CA GLY A 468 12.17 28.36 -4.31
C GLY A 468 11.80 26.88 -4.41
N SER A 469 12.41 26.01 -3.60
CA SER A 469 11.99 24.61 -3.50
C SER A 469 10.73 24.46 -2.63
N GLN A 470 10.04 23.33 -2.74
CA GLN A 470 8.74 23.10 -2.12
C GLN A 470 8.63 21.70 -1.52
N ILE A 471 7.96 21.58 -0.39
CA ILE A 471 7.51 20.33 0.23
C ILE A 471 5.99 20.27 0.10
N SER A 472 5.46 19.23 -0.54
CA SER A 472 4.03 19.01 -0.71
C SER A 472 3.59 17.80 0.11
N LEU A 473 2.59 17.98 0.97
CA LEU A 473 2.11 17.01 1.93
C LEU A 473 0.61 16.77 1.77
N GLN A 474 0.17 15.56 2.03
CA GLN A 474 -1.24 15.19 2.07
C GLN A 474 -1.49 14.29 3.27
N LEU A 475 -2.52 14.62 4.06
CA LEU A 475 -3.00 13.79 5.16
C LEU A 475 -4.23 13.03 4.67
N LYS A 476 -4.07 11.72 4.46
CA LYS A 476 -5.08 10.82 3.87
C LYS A 476 -5.58 9.83 4.91
N GLY A 477 -6.90 9.71 5.01
CA GLY A 477 -7.58 8.76 5.90
C GLY A 477 -7.62 7.35 5.30
N PRO A 478 -7.98 6.34 6.12
CA PRO A 478 -8.03 4.93 5.70
C PRO A 478 -9.09 4.66 4.63
N ASN A 479 -10.09 5.52 4.50
CA ASN A 479 -11.13 5.41 3.47
C ASN A 479 -10.84 6.25 2.22
N GLY A 480 -9.64 6.82 2.09
CA GLY A 480 -9.25 7.62 0.95
C GLY A 480 -9.65 9.10 1.04
N ASP A 481 -10.32 9.51 2.11
CA ASP A 481 -10.62 10.91 2.38
C ASP A 481 -9.36 11.72 2.67
N ILE A 482 -9.32 12.94 2.17
CA ILE A 482 -8.19 13.84 2.32
C ILE A 482 -8.56 14.92 3.35
N ALA A 483 -8.01 14.79 4.57
CA ALA A 483 -8.24 15.79 5.60
C ALA A 483 -7.52 17.10 5.32
N ARG A 484 -6.30 17.04 4.73
CA ARG A 484 -5.49 18.20 4.44
C ARG A 484 -4.53 17.95 3.28
N THR A 485 -4.42 18.94 2.40
CA THR A 485 -3.30 19.07 1.46
C THR A 485 -2.57 20.36 1.77
N ALA A 486 -1.25 20.33 1.85
CA ALA A 486 -0.43 21.45 2.22
C ALA A 486 0.83 21.52 1.35
N ALA A 487 1.26 22.74 1.04
CA ALA A 487 2.52 23.01 0.35
C ALA A 487 3.31 24.05 1.15
N VAL A 488 4.60 23.76 1.38
CA VAL A 488 5.52 24.64 2.09
C VAL A 488 6.61 25.07 1.14
N ASN A 489 6.67 26.37 0.87
CA ASN A 489 7.70 26.96 0.04
C ASN A 489 8.92 27.36 0.88
N ILE A 490 10.11 26.99 0.44
CA ILE A 490 11.36 27.35 1.10
C ILE A 490 11.81 28.72 0.61
N THR A 491 12.09 29.62 1.54
CA THR A 491 12.64 30.94 1.27
C THR A 491 14.09 31.03 1.74
N ALA A 492 14.85 31.97 1.20
CA ALA A 492 16.25 32.16 1.55
C ALA A 492 16.43 32.45 3.06
N GLY A 493 17.45 31.84 3.67
CA GLY A 493 17.81 32.09 5.06
C GLY A 493 16.93 31.42 6.12
N MET A 494 16.02 30.52 5.73
CA MET A 494 15.22 29.75 6.71
C MET A 494 16.14 28.87 7.57
N THR A 495 15.89 28.86 8.87
CA THR A 495 16.43 27.87 9.81
C THR A 495 15.56 26.60 9.82
N ILE A 496 16.05 25.53 10.47
CA ILE A 496 15.23 24.31 10.66
C ILE A 496 13.92 24.63 11.40
N ALA A 497 13.97 25.48 12.46
CA ALA A 497 12.76 25.90 13.17
C ALA A 497 11.78 26.66 12.28
N ASN A 498 12.25 27.48 11.33
CA ASN A 498 11.38 28.16 10.38
C ASN A 498 10.65 27.17 9.47
N VAL A 499 11.35 26.13 8.97
CA VAL A 499 10.72 25.09 8.15
C VAL A 499 9.67 24.30 8.95
N VAL A 500 10.00 23.91 10.19
CA VAL A 500 9.06 23.19 11.08
C VAL A 500 7.82 24.05 11.38
N THR A 501 8.02 25.35 11.64
CA THR A 501 6.90 26.31 11.85
C THR A 501 6.03 26.43 10.60
N ALA A 502 6.65 26.50 9.42
CA ALA A 502 5.93 26.57 8.14
C ALA A 502 5.12 25.29 7.88
N LEU A 503 5.67 24.12 8.20
CA LEU A 503 4.96 22.82 8.14
C LEU A 503 3.74 22.83 9.06
N ASN A 504 3.89 23.23 10.33
CA ASN A 504 2.80 23.32 11.30
C ASN A 504 1.72 24.30 10.85
N THR A 505 2.10 25.45 10.33
CA THR A 505 1.17 26.46 9.81
C THR A 505 0.39 25.91 8.62
N ALA A 506 1.07 25.26 7.66
CA ALA A 506 0.45 24.70 6.47
C ALA A 506 -0.52 23.55 6.81
N MET A 507 -0.18 22.73 7.82
CA MET A 507 -1.05 21.65 8.29
C MET A 507 -2.22 22.13 9.16
N GLY A 508 -2.18 23.37 9.69
CA GLY A 508 -3.33 24.00 10.35
C GLY A 508 -3.88 23.21 11.53
N GLY A 509 -3.02 22.58 12.35
CA GLY A 509 -3.41 21.78 13.51
C GLY A 509 -3.84 20.33 13.19
N SER A 510 -3.93 19.95 11.91
CA SER A 510 -4.24 18.57 11.54
C SER A 510 -3.09 17.61 11.88
N MET A 511 -1.85 18.11 11.84
CA MET A 511 -0.63 17.42 12.24
C MET A 511 0.32 18.38 12.92
N ASN A 512 1.08 17.90 13.91
CA ASN A 512 2.11 18.64 14.62
C ASN A 512 3.50 18.06 14.33
N PHE A 513 4.42 18.91 13.91
CA PHE A 513 5.84 18.61 13.76
C PHE A 513 6.62 19.24 14.90
N SER A 514 7.51 18.48 15.53
CA SER A 514 8.35 18.97 16.62
C SER A 514 9.77 18.44 16.47
N LEU A 515 10.75 19.34 16.51
CA LEU A 515 12.17 18.99 16.51
C LEU A 515 12.62 18.67 17.93
N ALA A 516 13.12 17.46 18.15
CA ALA A 516 13.67 17.06 19.46
C ALA A 516 15.11 17.56 19.63
N ALA A 517 15.62 17.51 20.86
CA ALA A 517 16.96 17.99 21.20
C ALA A 517 18.08 17.20 20.49
N ASP A 518 17.84 15.94 20.13
CA ASP A 518 18.75 15.09 19.37
C ASP A 518 18.73 15.38 17.87
N GLY A 519 17.89 16.31 17.41
CA GLY A 519 17.72 16.64 15.99
C GLY A 519 16.81 15.67 15.24
N SER A 520 16.06 14.81 15.92
CA SER A 520 15.00 14.01 15.30
C SER A 520 13.71 14.84 15.15
N LEU A 521 12.93 14.58 14.10
CA LEU A 521 11.67 15.25 13.85
C LEU A 521 10.52 14.29 14.12
N THR A 522 9.70 14.64 15.12
CA THR A 522 8.45 13.91 15.39
C THR A 522 7.32 14.48 14.55
N GLN A 523 6.41 13.61 14.10
CA GLN A 523 5.23 13.95 13.32
C GLN A 523 4.01 13.27 13.98
N THR A 524 3.11 14.06 14.55
CA THR A 524 1.99 13.55 15.32
C THR A 524 0.67 14.11 14.76
N PRO A 525 -0.22 13.26 14.23
CA PRO A 525 -1.55 13.71 13.80
C PRO A 525 -2.37 14.16 15.02
N SER A 526 -3.33 15.07 14.81
CA SER A 526 -4.29 15.42 15.84
C SER A 526 -5.10 14.20 16.30
N ALA A 527 -5.63 14.21 17.50
CA ALA A 527 -6.38 13.06 18.06
C ALA A 527 -7.54 12.62 17.15
N ALA A 528 -8.23 13.56 16.52
CA ALA A 528 -9.32 13.26 15.58
C ALA A 528 -8.85 12.59 14.28
N LEU A 529 -7.57 12.72 13.94
CA LEU A 529 -6.95 12.20 12.70
C LEU A 529 -5.88 11.14 12.99
N ALA A 530 -5.93 10.51 14.17
CA ALA A 530 -4.90 9.54 14.62
C ALA A 530 -4.67 8.35 13.67
N ASN A 531 -5.69 8.00 12.87
CA ASN A 531 -5.62 6.92 11.88
C ASN A 531 -5.25 7.39 10.46
N TYR A 532 -4.97 8.71 10.29
CA TYR A 532 -4.59 9.26 9.00
C TYR A 532 -3.08 9.11 8.78
N SER A 533 -2.71 8.86 7.55
CA SER A 533 -1.33 8.72 7.11
C SER A 533 -0.82 10.00 6.44
N LEU A 534 0.39 10.43 6.81
CA LEU A 534 1.05 11.55 6.15
C LEU A 534 1.79 11.05 4.91
N ASN A 535 1.38 11.54 3.76
CA ASN A 535 2.01 11.26 2.48
C ASN A 535 2.78 12.49 1.99
N VAL A 536 3.99 12.26 1.49
CA VAL A 536 4.78 13.27 0.76
C VAL A 536 4.44 13.12 -0.71
N THR A 537 3.65 14.06 -1.24
CA THR A 537 3.24 14.05 -2.65
C THR A 537 4.28 14.70 -3.58
N GLY A 538 5.20 15.47 -3.01
CA GLY A 538 6.35 16.05 -3.70
C GLY A 538 7.34 16.69 -2.73
N ASP A 539 8.63 16.56 -3.00
CA ASP A 539 9.68 17.26 -2.29
C ASP A 539 10.80 17.60 -3.28
N THR A 540 10.92 18.88 -3.60
CA THR A 540 11.97 19.41 -4.49
C THR A 540 13.12 20.04 -3.70
N THR A 541 13.10 19.91 -2.36
CA THR A 541 14.16 20.45 -1.53
C THR A 541 15.45 19.63 -1.68
N GLN A 542 16.58 20.32 -1.61
CA GLN A 542 17.89 19.69 -1.54
C GLN A 542 18.74 20.48 -0.54
N ARG A 543 19.39 19.77 0.36
CA ARG A 543 20.24 20.39 1.38
C ARG A 543 21.68 20.51 0.86
N GLY A 544 22.05 21.73 0.48
CA GLY A 544 23.38 22.02 -0.08
C GLY A 544 23.70 21.11 -1.27
N GLY A 545 24.96 20.66 -1.38
CA GLY A 545 25.39 19.70 -2.40
C GLY A 545 25.16 18.23 -2.04
N THR A 546 24.44 17.92 -0.95
CA THR A 546 24.25 16.54 -0.46
C THR A 546 23.26 15.73 -1.29
N GLY A 547 22.40 16.40 -2.07
CA GLY A 547 21.31 15.75 -2.81
C GLY A 547 20.15 15.25 -1.91
N MET A 548 20.22 15.42 -0.59
CA MET A 548 19.25 14.95 0.38
C MET A 548 18.13 15.97 0.56
N SER A 549 16.87 15.53 0.42
CA SER A 549 15.72 16.38 0.66
C SER A 549 15.41 16.52 2.16
N PHE A 550 14.58 17.51 2.52
CA PHE A 550 14.13 17.69 3.91
C PHE A 550 13.40 16.45 4.42
N THR A 551 12.50 15.89 3.60
CA THR A 551 11.71 14.72 4.01
C THR A 551 12.56 13.46 4.16
N GLN A 552 13.61 13.31 3.37
CA GLN A 552 14.61 12.23 3.52
C GLN A 552 15.46 12.43 4.78
N LEU A 553 15.94 13.65 5.03
CA LEU A 553 16.81 13.97 6.17
C LEU A 553 16.11 13.67 7.51
N PHE A 554 14.83 14.01 7.61
CA PHE A 554 14.06 13.89 8.85
C PHE A 554 13.07 12.71 8.86
N GLY A 555 13.02 11.88 7.83
CA GLY A 555 12.10 10.75 7.76
C GLY A 555 10.63 11.17 7.73
N VAL A 556 10.28 12.25 7.03
CA VAL A 556 8.91 12.76 6.96
C VAL A 556 8.07 11.93 6.00
N GLY A 557 6.90 11.47 6.49
CA GLY A 557 5.96 10.67 5.72
C GLY A 557 6.15 9.16 5.86
N THR A 558 5.05 8.43 5.67
CA THR A 558 4.99 6.98 5.89
C THR A 558 5.91 6.17 4.96
N ASN A 559 6.14 6.64 3.75
CA ASN A 559 6.97 5.94 2.77
C ASN A 559 8.47 5.93 3.10
N GLN A 560 8.98 6.90 3.89
CA GLN A 560 10.41 6.95 4.24
C GLN A 560 10.86 5.72 5.03
N MET A 561 9.98 5.14 5.86
CA MET A 561 10.26 3.89 6.55
C MET A 561 10.35 2.71 5.58
N ALA A 562 9.42 2.57 4.65
CA ALA A 562 9.42 1.49 3.66
C ALA A 562 10.69 1.52 2.78
N LEU A 563 11.15 2.71 2.42
CA LEU A 563 12.37 2.91 1.63
C LEU A 563 13.66 2.43 2.33
N GLN A 564 13.66 2.23 3.66
CA GLN A 564 14.83 1.70 4.38
C GLN A 564 15.21 0.28 3.95
N ALA A 565 14.23 -0.53 3.52
CA ALA A 565 14.46 -1.89 3.01
C ALA A 565 14.80 -1.92 1.51
N SER A 566 14.47 -0.87 0.77
CA SER A 566 14.75 -0.79 -0.66
C SER A 566 16.27 -0.69 -0.90
N ASN A 567 16.81 -1.59 -1.73
CA ASN A 567 18.25 -1.68 -1.99
C ASN A 567 19.11 -1.83 -0.71
N PHE A 568 18.55 -2.43 0.33
CA PHE A 568 19.28 -2.76 1.55
C PHE A 568 20.36 -3.81 1.26
N ALA A 569 21.62 -3.49 1.53
CA ALA A 569 22.76 -4.32 1.15
C ALA A 569 23.94 -4.18 2.10
N VAL A 570 24.84 -5.15 2.09
CA VAL A 570 26.16 -5.02 2.71
C VAL A 570 26.95 -3.92 2.00
N ASN A 571 27.68 -3.11 2.76
CA ASN A 571 28.53 -2.05 2.24
C ASN A 571 29.53 -2.60 1.20
N GLY A 572 29.58 -1.98 0.02
CA GLY A 572 30.40 -2.44 -1.09
C GLY A 572 31.89 -2.59 -0.77
N ALA A 573 32.45 -1.75 0.11
CA ALA A 573 33.86 -1.85 0.54
C ALA A 573 34.10 -3.13 1.37
N ILE A 574 33.12 -3.59 2.15
CA ILE A 574 33.20 -4.83 2.92
C ILE A 574 32.91 -6.03 2.03
N ALA A 575 31.93 -5.90 1.14
CA ALA A 575 31.58 -6.95 0.18
C ALA A 575 32.75 -7.30 -0.77
N ALA A 576 33.52 -6.30 -1.16
CA ALA A 576 34.72 -6.49 -2.01
C ALA A 576 35.94 -7.03 -1.23
N ALA A 577 35.96 -6.88 0.09
CA ALA A 577 37.11 -7.22 0.95
C ALA A 577 36.61 -7.77 2.29
N PRO A 578 36.29 -9.08 2.39
CA PRO A 578 35.75 -9.70 3.60
C PRO A 578 36.63 -9.51 4.85
N GLN A 579 37.94 -9.33 4.67
CA GLN A 579 38.88 -9.01 5.75
C GLN A 579 38.59 -7.65 6.42
N ASN A 580 37.79 -6.78 5.82
CA ASN A 580 37.36 -5.51 6.43
C ASN A 580 36.20 -5.69 7.43
N LEU A 581 35.70 -6.90 7.66
CA LEU A 581 34.74 -7.14 8.73
C LEU A 581 35.37 -6.82 10.10
N ALA A 582 34.72 -5.99 10.88
CA ALA A 582 35.20 -5.45 12.15
C ALA A 582 35.10 -6.49 13.27
N PHE A 583 35.92 -7.54 13.20
CA PHE A 583 35.94 -8.64 14.17
C PHE A 583 36.85 -8.40 15.36
N ALA A 584 37.76 -7.39 15.29
CA ALA A 584 38.65 -7.03 16.36
C ALA A 584 38.26 -5.69 17.01
N LYS A 585 38.73 -5.45 18.21
CA LYS A 585 38.55 -4.18 18.92
C LYS A 585 39.91 -3.50 19.12
N SER A 586 39.97 -2.23 18.80
CA SER A 586 41.17 -1.42 19.08
C SER A 586 41.32 -1.09 20.56
N GLN A 587 42.53 -0.98 21.05
CA GLN A 587 42.89 -0.63 22.42
C GLN A 587 43.89 0.55 22.43
N ILE A 588 43.32 1.75 22.36
CA ILE A 588 44.09 2.99 22.40
C ILE A 588 43.81 3.69 23.72
N GLY A 589 44.81 3.84 24.55
CA GLY A 589 44.75 4.58 25.79
C GLY A 589 45.57 5.87 25.75
N SER A 590 45.50 6.68 26.80
CA SER A 590 46.25 7.95 26.88
C SER A 590 47.79 7.78 26.85
N SER A 591 48.29 6.60 27.28
CA SER A 591 49.72 6.26 27.28
C SER A 591 50.19 5.52 26.02
N THR A 592 49.29 5.17 25.09
CA THR A 592 49.65 4.45 23.86
C THR A 592 50.51 5.34 22.96
N VAL A 593 51.68 4.84 22.51
CA VAL A 593 52.62 5.56 21.64
C VAL A 593 52.86 4.80 20.33
N ALA A 594 53.47 5.46 19.36
CA ALA A 594 53.84 4.86 18.09
C ALA A 594 54.72 3.61 18.30
N GLY A 595 54.37 2.51 17.64
CA GLY A 595 54.96 1.19 17.77
C GLY A 595 54.22 0.24 18.72
N ASP A 596 53.31 0.73 19.57
CA ASP A 596 52.49 -0.12 20.43
C ASP A 596 51.47 -0.89 19.63
N ALA A 597 51.25 -2.16 19.99
CA ALA A 597 50.18 -2.97 19.40
C ALA A 597 48.79 -2.50 19.91
N ILE A 598 47.97 -1.97 19.03
CA ILE A 598 46.64 -1.46 19.33
C ILE A 598 45.49 -2.40 18.83
N ILE A 599 45.84 -3.38 17.99
CA ILE A 599 44.90 -4.41 17.54
C ILE A 599 45.61 -5.76 17.64
N GLY A 600 45.01 -6.69 18.39
CA GLY A 600 45.55 -8.05 18.56
C GLY A 600 45.29 -8.93 17.34
N HIS A 601 46.28 -9.67 16.86
CA HIS A 601 46.09 -10.73 15.89
C HIS A 601 45.23 -11.81 16.52
N GLY A 602 44.08 -12.13 15.90
CA GLY A 602 43.14 -13.11 16.41
C GLY A 602 42.17 -12.60 17.50
N ASP A 603 42.13 -11.27 17.72
CA ASP A 603 41.09 -10.67 18.58
C ASP A 603 39.73 -10.88 17.96
N ASN A 604 38.83 -11.47 18.73
CA ASN A 604 37.46 -11.83 18.34
C ASN A 604 36.40 -10.97 19.04
N THR A 605 36.78 -9.97 19.79
CA THR A 605 35.87 -9.12 20.58
C THR A 605 34.79 -8.51 19.72
N GLY A 606 35.14 -8.02 18.51
CA GLY A 606 34.17 -7.49 17.55
C GLY A 606 33.22 -8.54 16.99
N ALA A 607 33.73 -9.75 16.68
CA ALA A 607 32.90 -10.84 16.20
C ALA A 607 31.87 -11.27 17.24
N LEU A 608 32.25 -11.38 18.51
CA LEU A 608 31.35 -11.66 19.64
C LEU A 608 30.33 -10.54 19.86
N ALA A 609 30.74 -9.28 19.74
CA ALA A 609 29.83 -8.13 19.83
C ALA A 609 28.76 -8.17 18.70
N LEU A 610 29.16 -8.48 17.48
CA LEU A 610 28.26 -8.64 16.35
C LEU A 610 27.31 -9.86 16.53
N GLN A 611 27.82 -10.99 17.06
CA GLN A 611 27.01 -12.16 17.37
C GLN A 611 25.90 -11.84 18.39
N ASN A 612 26.23 -11.07 19.42
CA ASN A 612 25.28 -10.67 20.47
C ASN A 612 24.13 -9.79 19.96
N VAL A 613 24.28 -9.12 18.81
CA VAL A 613 23.21 -8.33 18.19
C VAL A 613 21.96 -9.17 17.95
N GLY A 614 22.13 -10.44 17.55
CA GLY A 614 21.01 -11.35 17.29
C GLY A 614 20.09 -11.58 18.48
N SER A 615 20.63 -11.55 19.71
CA SER A 615 19.89 -11.76 20.96
C SER A 615 19.55 -10.47 21.71
N THR A 616 20.11 -9.32 21.28
CA THR A 616 19.88 -8.03 21.95
C THR A 616 18.57 -7.42 21.49
N SER A 617 17.74 -7.02 22.47
CA SER A 617 16.49 -6.32 22.16
C SER A 617 16.74 -4.94 21.59
N GLN A 618 15.96 -4.60 20.56
CA GLN A 618 15.94 -3.31 19.86
C GLN A 618 14.58 -2.64 20.06
N SER A 619 14.53 -1.30 20.03
CA SER A 619 13.29 -0.56 20.07
C SER A 619 12.74 -0.37 18.64
N PHE A 620 11.65 -1.07 18.35
CA PHE A 620 10.93 -0.91 17.09
C PHE A 620 9.85 0.15 17.27
N SER A 621 9.82 1.13 16.36
CA SER A 621 8.72 2.09 16.29
C SER A 621 7.46 1.42 15.71
N LYS A 622 6.28 2.02 15.95
CA LYS A 622 5.05 1.61 15.26
C LYS A 622 5.25 1.68 13.75
N ALA A 623 4.93 0.61 13.04
CA ALA A 623 5.00 0.53 11.58
C ALA A 623 3.87 -0.35 11.05
N GLY A 624 3.15 0.12 10.03
CA GLY A 624 2.03 -0.63 9.48
C GLY A 624 0.99 -1.01 10.54
N GLY A 625 0.70 -2.29 10.67
CA GLY A 625 -0.20 -2.82 11.68
C GLY A 625 0.50 -3.24 12.97
N MET A 626 1.83 -3.31 12.99
CA MET A 626 2.60 -3.67 14.18
C MET A 626 2.74 -2.47 15.13
N SER A 627 2.50 -2.70 16.41
CA SER A 627 2.69 -1.70 17.47
C SER A 627 4.17 -1.47 17.73
N ALA A 628 4.49 -0.33 18.38
CA ALA A 628 5.83 -0.12 18.92
C ALA A 628 6.14 -1.17 19.98
N GLU A 629 7.31 -1.80 19.91
CA GLU A 629 7.72 -2.86 20.83
C GLU A 629 9.24 -2.89 21.02
N VAL A 630 9.68 -3.59 22.08
CA VAL A 630 11.08 -3.88 22.36
C VAL A 630 11.27 -5.39 22.20
N ALA A 631 11.97 -5.80 21.15
CA ALA A 631 12.12 -7.19 20.75
C ALA A 631 13.51 -7.45 20.15
N SER A 632 13.94 -8.71 20.07
CA SER A 632 15.08 -9.06 19.23
C SER A 632 14.71 -8.94 17.73
N LEU A 633 15.71 -8.88 16.85
CA LEU A 633 15.48 -8.86 15.40
C LEU A 633 14.70 -10.12 14.94
N SER A 634 15.02 -11.29 15.53
CA SER A 634 14.33 -12.54 15.20
C SER A 634 12.89 -12.59 15.72
N ASP A 635 12.63 -12.05 16.91
CA ASP A 635 11.28 -12.00 17.47
C ASP A 635 10.39 -11.05 16.67
N TYR A 636 10.92 -9.88 16.27
CA TYR A 636 10.19 -8.96 15.39
C TYR A 636 9.90 -9.59 14.01
N ALA A 637 10.87 -10.31 13.43
CA ALA A 637 10.64 -11.02 12.18
C ALA A 637 9.57 -12.12 12.33
N ALA A 638 9.56 -12.86 13.46
CA ALA A 638 8.52 -13.85 13.73
C ALA A 638 7.14 -13.20 13.92
N ALA A 639 7.07 -12.08 14.65
CA ALA A 639 5.85 -11.30 14.86
C ALA A 639 5.30 -10.76 13.52
N PHE A 640 6.16 -10.31 12.61
CA PHE A 640 5.79 -9.91 11.26
C PHE A 640 5.08 -11.05 10.48
N TYR A 641 5.66 -12.26 10.45
CA TYR A 641 5.00 -13.41 9.80
C TYR A 641 3.67 -13.76 10.45
N GLN A 642 3.60 -13.73 11.79
CA GLN A 642 2.36 -13.99 12.52
C GLN A 642 1.27 -12.96 12.21
N ASP A 643 1.62 -11.70 12.14
CA ASP A 643 0.69 -10.61 11.80
C ASP A 643 0.10 -10.80 10.39
N VAL A 644 0.96 -11.08 9.40
CA VAL A 644 0.51 -11.37 8.02
C VAL A 644 -0.41 -12.59 7.97
N ALA A 645 -0.03 -13.68 8.65
CA ALA A 645 -0.85 -14.89 8.70
C ALA A 645 -2.22 -14.64 9.35
N THR A 646 -2.26 -13.87 10.43
CA THR A 646 -3.49 -13.51 11.14
C THR A 646 -4.42 -12.66 10.25
N ARG A 647 -3.87 -11.67 9.57
CA ARG A 647 -4.65 -10.83 8.62
C ARG A 647 -5.13 -11.64 7.42
N GLY A 648 -4.31 -12.55 6.89
CA GLY A 648 -4.69 -13.44 5.80
C GLY A 648 -5.81 -14.40 6.19
N ALA A 649 -5.72 -15.00 7.39
CA ALA A 649 -6.78 -15.84 7.92
C ALA A 649 -8.09 -15.07 8.13
N ALA A 650 -8.02 -13.84 8.65
CA ALA A 650 -9.18 -12.97 8.79
C ALA A 650 -9.81 -12.60 7.43
N ALA A 651 -8.99 -12.30 6.43
CA ALA A 651 -9.47 -12.02 5.07
C ALA A 651 -10.20 -13.23 4.45
N THR A 652 -9.65 -14.44 4.63
CA THR A 652 -10.29 -15.68 4.16
C THR A 652 -11.59 -15.98 4.91
N ALA A 653 -11.63 -15.80 6.23
CA ALA A 653 -12.85 -16.00 7.02
C ALA A 653 -13.95 -15.00 6.60
N ASN A 654 -13.60 -13.73 6.40
CA ASN A 654 -14.52 -12.71 5.93
C ASN A 654 -15.04 -13.04 4.52
N GLN A 655 -14.15 -13.47 3.60
CA GLN A 655 -14.52 -13.87 2.25
C GLN A 655 -15.53 -15.04 2.28
N THR A 656 -15.30 -16.07 3.10
CA THR A 656 -16.23 -17.20 3.26
C THR A 656 -17.59 -16.71 3.78
N ALA A 657 -17.61 -15.94 4.85
CA ALA A 657 -18.86 -15.44 5.45
C ALA A 657 -19.68 -14.56 4.47
N GLN A 658 -19.02 -13.72 3.66
CA GLN A 658 -19.73 -12.89 2.68
C GLN A 658 -20.16 -13.69 1.43
N SER A 659 -19.41 -14.74 1.06
CA SER A 659 -19.80 -15.67 0.01
C SER A 659 -21.06 -16.45 0.40
N ASP A 660 -21.14 -16.95 1.63
CA ASP A 660 -22.30 -17.66 2.16
C ASP A 660 -23.54 -16.76 2.18
N ARG A 661 -23.38 -15.50 2.61
CA ARG A 661 -24.43 -14.49 2.59
C ARG A 661 -24.91 -14.20 1.16
N LEU A 662 -24.01 -14.10 0.20
CA LEU A 662 -24.35 -13.93 -1.21
C LEU A 662 -25.14 -15.13 -1.73
N GLN A 663 -24.71 -16.36 -1.43
CA GLN A 663 -25.39 -17.58 -1.83
C GLN A 663 -26.81 -17.65 -1.24
N GLU A 664 -27.00 -17.24 0.02
CA GLU A 664 -28.32 -17.16 0.62
C GLU A 664 -29.22 -16.13 -0.07
N ALA A 665 -28.71 -14.91 -0.35
CA ALA A 665 -29.45 -13.88 -1.07
C ALA A 665 -29.85 -14.34 -2.48
N GLN A 666 -28.97 -15.02 -3.20
CA GLN A 666 -29.28 -15.62 -4.52
C GLN A 666 -30.33 -16.72 -4.44
N THR A 667 -30.27 -17.57 -3.40
CA THR A 667 -31.25 -18.63 -3.18
C THR A 667 -32.64 -18.06 -2.92
N ARG A 668 -32.73 -17.01 -2.08
CA ARG A 668 -34.02 -16.33 -1.80
C ARG A 668 -34.59 -15.65 -3.06
N GLN A 669 -33.73 -14.98 -3.82
CA GLN A 669 -34.12 -14.33 -5.07
C GLN A 669 -34.60 -15.37 -6.08
N SER A 670 -33.87 -16.48 -6.27
CA SER A 670 -34.28 -17.56 -7.18
C SER A 670 -35.59 -18.24 -6.77
N ALA A 671 -35.83 -18.36 -5.48
CA ALA A 671 -37.11 -18.90 -4.98
C ALA A 671 -38.32 -18.01 -5.31
N THR A 672 -38.13 -16.68 -5.44
CA THR A 672 -39.19 -15.72 -5.75
C THR A 672 -39.27 -15.42 -7.24
N SER A 673 -38.19 -15.13 -7.88
CA SER A 673 -38.11 -14.62 -9.26
C SER A 673 -37.69 -15.66 -10.29
N GLY A 674 -37.20 -16.82 -9.83
CA GLY A 674 -36.73 -17.91 -10.67
C GLY A 674 -37.84 -18.70 -11.33
N VAL A 675 -37.50 -19.40 -12.40
CA VAL A 675 -38.41 -20.29 -13.11
C VAL A 675 -38.43 -21.66 -12.42
N ASN A 676 -39.60 -22.12 -11.96
CA ASN A 676 -39.81 -23.47 -11.47
C ASN A 676 -40.36 -24.33 -12.59
N LEU A 677 -39.62 -25.35 -13.03
CA LEU A 677 -40.00 -26.20 -14.16
C LEU A 677 -41.34 -26.93 -13.96
N ASP A 678 -41.60 -27.46 -12.75
CA ASP A 678 -42.83 -28.22 -12.46
C ASP A 678 -44.04 -27.30 -12.50
N GLU A 679 -43.91 -26.08 -11.98
CA GLU A 679 -44.95 -25.07 -12.02
C GLU A 679 -45.23 -24.61 -13.46
N GLU A 680 -44.18 -24.34 -14.26
CA GLU A 680 -44.36 -23.95 -15.66
C GLU A 680 -44.94 -25.08 -16.53
N LEU A 681 -44.55 -26.34 -16.29
CA LEU A 681 -45.19 -27.49 -16.98
C LEU A 681 -46.66 -27.63 -16.62
N THR A 682 -47.04 -27.40 -15.37
CA THR A 682 -48.43 -27.39 -14.93
C THR A 682 -49.22 -26.27 -15.63
N HIS A 683 -48.66 -25.08 -15.69
CA HIS A 683 -49.26 -23.95 -16.42
C HIS A 683 -49.35 -24.23 -17.92
N MET A 684 -48.34 -24.84 -18.52
CA MET A 684 -48.35 -25.24 -19.93
C MET A 684 -49.51 -26.19 -20.22
N MET A 685 -49.72 -27.26 -19.42
CA MET A 685 -50.82 -28.19 -19.58
C MET A 685 -52.15 -27.50 -19.43
N THR A 686 -52.32 -26.62 -18.47
CA THR A 686 -53.55 -25.85 -18.24
C THR A 686 -53.89 -24.98 -19.44
N TYR A 687 -52.92 -24.22 -19.96
CA TYR A 687 -53.12 -23.35 -21.13
C TYR A 687 -53.33 -24.15 -22.42
N GLN A 688 -52.74 -25.35 -22.59
CA GLN A 688 -53.00 -26.26 -23.71
C GLN A 688 -54.41 -26.78 -23.68
N GLN A 689 -54.91 -27.17 -22.50
CA GLN A 689 -56.30 -27.63 -22.35
C GLN A 689 -57.31 -26.50 -22.64
N ALA A 690 -57.02 -25.28 -22.10
CA ALA A 690 -57.85 -24.10 -22.36
C ALA A 690 -57.84 -23.70 -23.85
N TYR A 691 -56.68 -23.77 -24.51
CA TYR A 691 -56.57 -23.53 -25.95
C TYR A 691 -57.39 -24.54 -26.76
N SER A 692 -57.30 -25.86 -26.43
CA SER A 692 -58.00 -26.91 -27.08
C SER A 692 -59.52 -26.78 -26.89
N ALA A 693 -59.95 -26.36 -25.70
CA ALA A 693 -61.41 -26.10 -25.42
C ALA A 693 -61.95 -24.92 -26.25
N GLY A 694 -61.14 -23.80 -26.34
CA GLY A 694 -61.47 -22.65 -27.19
C GLY A 694 -61.54 -22.98 -28.67
N ALA A 695 -60.63 -23.83 -29.17
CA ALA A 695 -60.71 -24.32 -30.57
C ALA A 695 -61.95 -25.16 -30.86
N ARG A 696 -62.31 -26.05 -29.92
CA ARG A 696 -63.58 -26.85 -30.05
C ARG A 696 -64.77 -25.93 -30.03
N MET A 697 -64.87 -24.95 -29.18
CA MET A 697 -65.95 -23.96 -29.15
C MET A 697 -66.10 -23.24 -30.49
N LEU A 698 -64.99 -22.83 -31.11
CA LEU A 698 -64.98 -22.17 -32.42
C LEU A 698 -65.57 -23.10 -33.50
N THR A 699 -65.19 -24.39 -33.50
CA THR A 699 -65.69 -25.41 -34.42
C THR A 699 -67.20 -25.59 -34.25
N VAL A 700 -67.69 -25.64 -33.02
CA VAL A 700 -69.11 -25.75 -32.72
C VAL A 700 -69.90 -24.53 -33.22
N VAL A 701 -69.37 -23.33 -33.00
CA VAL A 701 -69.97 -22.07 -33.52
C VAL A 701 -69.99 -22.06 -35.04
N GLN A 702 -68.96 -22.53 -35.73
CA GLN A 702 -68.93 -22.66 -37.18
C GLN A 702 -70.03 -23.62 -37.67
N GLN A 703 -70.17 -24.80 -37.04
CA GLN A 703 -71.22 -25.75 -37.34
C GLN A 703 -72.61 -25.16 -37.14
N LEU A 704 -72.85 -24.38 -36.10
CA LEU A 704 -74.09 -23.67 -35.86
C LEU A 704 -74.35 -22.59 -36.92
N PHE A 705 -73.40 -21.89 -37.40
CA PHE A 705 -73.52 -20.96 -38.53
C PHE A 705 -73.86 -21.67 -39.84
N ASP A 706 -73.23 -22.84 -40.14
CA ASP A 706 -73.46 -23.64 -41.30
C ASP A 706 -74.93 -24.19 -41.29
N THR A 707 -75.37 -24.62 -40.11
CA THR A 707 -76.76 -25.10 -39.92
C THR A 707 -77.74 -23.98 -40.12
N LEU A 708 -77.50 -22.77 -39.67
CA LEU A 708 -78.36 -21.61 -39.83
C LEU A 708 -78.45 -21.17 -41.30
N LEU A 709 -77.36 -21.30 -42.06
CA LEU A 709 -77.31 -21.01 -43.49
C LEU A 709 -78.07 -22.07 -44.34
N GLN A 710 -78.16 -23.31 -43.83
CA GLN A 710 -78.93 -24.38 -44.48
C GLN A 710 -80.43 -24.30 -44.22
N ILE A 711 -80.88 -23.49 -43.27
CA ILE A 711 -82.32 -23.25 -42.95
C ILE A 711 -82.91 -22.11 -43.79
N GLN A 712 -82.17 -21.36 -44.55
CA GLN A 712 -82.63 -20.45 -45.57
C GLN A 712 -82.69 -21.15 -46.91
#